data_22876c6654a87dfa5a46f8e41f24358c
#
_entry.id   22876c6654a87dfa5a46f8e41f24358c
#
_cell.length_a   1.000
_cell.length_b   1.000
_cell.length_c   1.000
_cell.angle_alpha   90.00
_cell.angle_beta   90.00
_cell.angle_gamma   90.00
#
_symmetry.space_group_name_H-M   'P 1'
#
loop_
_entity.id
_entity.type
_entity.pdbx_description
1 polymer ?
#
loop_
_entity_poly.entity_id
_entity_poly.type
_entity_poly.pdbx_seq_one_letter_code
_entity_poly.pdbx_strand_id
1 'polypeptide(L)'
;MASGLQRDLGLPETTAIAIGAMVGSGIFILPGIAYAIAGPAVVVAYLIAGLLVLPAALSASEMATAMPEDGGSYVYVERGMGPVLGTVAGIGNWFMLSFKGALALIGGVPYLVYVAPELAEFILPIALGLALLFTLLNVVSTKSTGSLQFAIVGLMILAMGYFVVGGLPSVETGQTQGAFDLTTTGILATTGLVFVSYAGVIKIAAVAEEVKDPGKTIPRAMIGSLLLTTALYVLIVFVAIGAAPDLSPGAGFTPAGSEEVASLAYAAEGALGGVGVAIVVVAALLALASTANAGLLSASRFPFAMARDGLAPSQFERLHDRFKTPALSVVLTGVVMMLMIATLPIEQVAKFGSAFQLLVFILVNLAVVGFREGAVENYDPEFVSPLYPWTQIAGMAGGIIILTQMGTVPFLGAVLITLTALGWYILYVRPRTDREGAAQAGVRENVSERAVERTRHLFEADEEYDVLVAITEETSTAARKDMLRMATDMGRLRSTTVSVVEFVDVPHRVFAGEHPEVVTDQVPGWLPADPDEAPEWFPDDQAVEPPTRTSGGVPVSGDRPAETSSATRIEYREIDSEDHRKAIVDFATYGDFDLVVLERRETDFHSRLFGSDTDWILRNAPCDVLLVDDNGFDGAEEIAVVANRGAYDPLKLLFADAVAEETGATLNLLKALPADAPASQRETVEKYHESLISTLTVPARSTIIETDDDVRGLARFAGDADLLVTGVDRTGLAARVLGRPGNRIVDSVETTSVMVQTRDGRRKSLLQRLLMDHLFN
;
A
#
# COMPACT_ATOMS: atom_id res chain seq x y z
N MET A 1 18.07 21.60 18.26
CA MET A 1 18.89 20.49 18.77
C MET A 1 18.01 19.71 19.71
N ALA A 2 17.44 18.61 19.25
CA ALA A 2 16.71 17.67 20.10
C ALA A 2 17.75 17.07 21.08
N SER A 3 17.51 17.18 22.39
CA SER A 3 18.29 16.47 23.40
C SER A 3 18.03 14.99 23.22
N GLY A 4 18.95 14.27 22.55
CA GLY A 4 18.87 12.82 22.41
C GLY A 4 18.75 12.20 23.80
N LEU A 5 17.80 11.27 23.94
CA LEU A 5 17.67 10.44 25.15
C LEU A 5 18.99 9.72 25.41
N GLN A 6 19.39 9.60 26.68
CA GLN A 6 20.60 8.83 27.02
C GLN A 6 20.36 7.35 26.70
N ARG A 7 21.27 6.72 25.94
CA ARG A 7 21.24 5.30 25.62
C ARG A 7 21.74 4.49 26.83
N ASP A 8 20.82 4.11 27.71
CA ASP A 8 21.17 3.45 28.98
C ASP A 8 20.77 1.97 29.04
N LEU A 9 19.89 1.48 28.13
CA LEU A 9 19.37 0.11 28.15
C LEU A 9 20.33 -0.86 27.47
N GLY A 10 20.92 -1.77 28.27
CA GLY A 10 21.70 -2.90 27.77
C GLY A 10 20.83 -4.11 27.37
N LEU A 11 21.46 -5.20 26.93
CA LEU A 11 20.77 -6.42 26.53
C LEU A 11 19.87 -7.02 27.63
N PRO A 12 20.30 -7.10 28.92
CA PRO A 12 19.47 -7.69 29.98
C PRO A 12 18.19 -6.83 30.23
N GLU A 13 18.34 -5.51 30.31
CA GLU A 13 17.23 -4.59 30.55
C GLU A 13 16.22 -4.62 29.38
N THR A 14 16.74 -4.58 28.16
CA THR A 14 15.91 -4.65 26.94
C THR A 14 15.17 -5.98 26.83
N THR A 15 15.84 -7.10 27.14
CA THR A 15 15.22 -8.44 27.18
C THR A 15 14.15 -8.52 28.26
N ALA A 16 14.41 -7.97 29.46
CA ALA A 16 13.43 -7.95 30.54
C ALA A 16 12.17 -7.12 30.20
N ILE A 17 12.33 -5.99 29.51
CA ILE A 17 11.20 -5.18 29.02
C ILE A 17 10.34 -6.02 28.08
N ALA A 18 10.92 -6.77 27.14
CA ALA A 18 10.18 -7.62 26.21
C ALA A 18 9.45 -8.77 26.92
N ILE A 19 10.16 -9.50 27.79
CA ILE A 19 9.56 -10.60 28.56
C ILE A 19 8.44 -10.08 29.44
N GLY A 20 8.65 -8.99 30.18
CA GLY A 20 7.61 -8.39 31.02
C GLY A 20 6.42 -7.86 30.25
N ALA A 21 6.61 -7.47 28.98
CA ALA A 21 5.51 -7.07 28.10
C ALA A 21 4.78 -8.28 27.51
N MET A 22 5.40 -9.44 27.35
CA MET A 22 4.77 -10.68 26.90
C MET A 22 4.09 -11.39 28.06
N VAL A 23 4.84 -11.68 29.15
CA VAL A 23 4.34 -12.45 30.29
C VAL A 23 3.38 -11.61 31.12
N GLY A 24 2.12 -12.00 31.11
CA GLY A 24 1.01 -11.29 31.77
C GLY A 24 -0.30 -12.02 31.52
N SER A 25 -1.30 -11.33 31.01
CA SER A 25 -2.63 -11.89 30.72
C SER A 25 -2.57 -13.16 29.86
N GLY A 26 -1.61 -13.26 28.96
CA GLY A 26 -1.49 -14.38 28.06
C GLY A 26 -1.26 -15.75 28.71
N ILE A 27 -0.44 -15.82 29.74
CA ILE A 27 -0.13 -17.10 30.40
C ILE A 27 -0.99 -17.35 31.65
N PHE A 28 -1.39 -16.29 32.33
CA PHE A 28 -2.18 -16.47 33.56
C PHE A 28 -3.66 -16.71 33.28
N ILE A 29 -4.22 -16.19 32.18
CA ILE A 29 -5.65 -16.19 31.90
C ILE A 29 -6.03 -17.18 30.80
N LEU A 30 -5.30 -17.16 29.68
CA LEU A 30 -5.72 -17.85 28.46
C LEU A 30 -5.60 -19.39 28.48
N PRO A 31 -4.72 -20.04 29.25
CA PRO A 31 -4.60 -21.50 29.21
C PRO A 31 -5.92 -22.24 29.48
N GLY A 32 -6.73 -21.80 30.44
CA GLY A 32 -8.03 -22.41 30.72
C GLY A 32 -9.03 -22.24 29.59
N ILE A 33 -9.16 -21.00 29.04
CA ILE A 33 -10.06 -20.70 27.91
C ILE A 33 -9.61 -21.49 26.67
N ALA A 34 -8.30 -21.54 26.42
CA ALA A 34 -7.70 -22.26 25.30
C ALA A 34 -7.88 -23.78 25.42
N TYR A 35 -7.76 -24.32 26.64
CA TYR A 35 -7.98 -25.73 26.92
C TYR A 35 -9.42 -26.17 26.63
N ALA A 36 -10.41 -25.32 26.93
CA ALA A 36 -11.79 -25.60 26.60
C ALA A 36 -12.08 -25.74 25.10
N ILE A 37 -11.22 -25.15 24.23
CA ILE A 37 -11.36 -25.19 22.77
C ILE A 37 -10.59 -26.37 22.16
N ALA A 38 -9.34 -26.60 22.57
CA ALA A 38 -8.44 -27.58 21.94
C ALA A 38 -7.95 -28.69 22.89
N GLY A 39 -8.44 -28.72 24.12
CA GLY A 39 -7.99 -29.70 25.11
C GLY A 39 -6.46 -29.65 25.32
N PRO A 40 -5.81 -30.81 25.51
CA PRO A 40 -4.36 -30.87 25.72
C PRO A 40 -3.52 -30.25 24.58
N ALA A 41 -4.05 -30.17 23.34
CA ALA A 41 -3.33 -29.60 22.19
C ALA A 41 -3.08 -28.09 22.31
N VAL A 42 -3.57 -27.43 23.36
CA VAL A 42 -3.25 -26.02 23.68
C VAL A 42 -1.72 -25.80 23.81
N VAL A 43 -0.94 -26.80 24.20
CA VAL A 43 0.53 -26.75 24.26
C VAL A 43 1.11 -26.40 22.88
N VAL A 44 0.62 -27.10 21.85
CA VAL A 44 1.08 -26.87 20.46
C VAL A 44 0.53 -25.53 19.94
N ALA A 45 -0.67 -25.10 20.36
CA ALA A 45 -1.20 -23.80 19.97
C ALA A 45 -0.29 -22.65 20.44
N TYR A 46 0.26 -22.71 21.67
CA TYR A 46 1.25 -21.73 22.12
C TYR A 46 2.55 -21.81 21.34
N LEU A 47 3.03 -23.01 21.01
CA LEU A 47 4.23 -23.18 20.19
C LEU A 47 4.05 -22.57 18.80
N ILE A 48 2.92 -22.88 18.11
CA ILE A 48 2.63 -22.37 16.78
C ILE A 48 2.49 -20.83 16.84
N ALA A 49 1.81 -20.29 17.85
CA ALA A 49 1.66 -18.85 18.02
C ALA A 49 3.03 -18.15 18.16
N GLY A 50 3.93 -18.69 18.99
CA GLY A 50 5.29 -18.14 19.14
C GLY A 50 6.10 -18.19 17.86
N LEU A 51 6.03 -19.29 17.11
CA LEU A 51 6.71 -19.44 15.83
C LEU A 51 6.13 -18.47 14.76
N LEU A 52 4.82 -18.24 14.78
CA LEU A 52 4.16 -17.34 13.84
C LEU A 52 4.46 -15.87 14.12
N VAL A 53 4.85 -15.52 15.33
CA VAL A 53 5.31 -14.18 15.71
C VAL A 53 6.72 -13.88 15.20
N LEU A 54 7.56 -14.93 15.01
CA LEU A 54 8.95 -14.77 14.64
C LEU A 54 9.20 -13.93 13.37
N PRO A 55 8.46 -14.11 12.25
CA PRO A 55 8.59 -13.24 11.09
C PRO A 55 8.41 -11.76 11.39
N ALA A 56 7.38 -11.41 12.18
CA ALA A 56 7.14 -10.02 12.56
C ALA A 56 8.21 -9.47 13.51
N ALA A 57 8.75 -10.29 14.39
CA ALA A 57 9.88 -9.93 15.26
C ALA A 57 11.17 -9.69 14.47
N LEU A 58 11.45 -10.52 13.46
CA LEU A 58 12.58 -10.34 12.54
C LEU A 58 12.43 -9.06 11.73
N SER A 59 11.25 -8.82 11.17
CA SER A 59 10.93 -7.61 10.39
C SER A 59 11.01 -6.34 11.23
N ALA A 60 10.46 -6.37 12.45
CA ALA A 60 10.55 -5.25 13.38
C ALA A 60 12.00 -4.99 13.84
N SER A 61 12.80 -6.05 14.05
CA SER A 61 14.21 -5.93 14.40
C SER A 61 15.01 -5.24 13.30
N GLU A 62 14.77 -5.60 12.04
CA GLU A 62 15.41 -4.96 10.89
C GLU A 62 15.10 -3.46 10.82
N MET A 63 13.81 -3.10 10.87
CA MET A 63 13.40 -1.70 10.82
C MET A 63 13.87 -0.90 12.03
N ALA A 64 13.88 -1.51 13.23
CA ALA A 64 14.36 -0.85 14.44
C ALA A 64 15.87 -0.60 14.43
N THR A 65 16.66 -1.39 13.70
CA THR A 65 18.09 -1.12 13.54
C THR A 65 18.40 -0.07 12.48
N ALA A 66 17.54 0.05 11.45
CA ALA A 66 17.65 1.10 10.43
C ALA A 66 17.16 2.46 10.95
N MET A 67 16.10 2.44 11.77
CA MET A 67 15.41 3.64 12.25
C MET A 67 15.12 3.50 13.75
N PRO A 68 16.14 3.72 14.62
CA PRO A 68 15.96 3.63 16.07
C PRO A 68 15.26 4.88 16.61
N GLU A 69 13.97 5.03 16.31
CA GLU A 69 13.12 6.17 16.67
C GLU A 69 11.95 5.76 17.55
N ASP A 70 11.39 6.74 18.28
CA ASP A 70 10.17 6.58 19.06
C ASP A 70 8.94 6.38 18.17
N GLY A 71 8.00 5.51 18.60
CA GLY A 71 6.73 5.25 17.91
C GLY A 71 6.53 3.79 17.50
N GLY A 72 7.58 2.99 17.52
CA GLY A 72 7.50 1.53 17.31
C GLY A 72 6.91 1.12 15.96
N SER A 73 6.14 0.03 15.96
CA SER A 73 5.61 -0.59 14.73
C SER A 73 4.71 0.31 13.88
N TYR A 74 4.05 1.30 14.48
CA TYR A 74 3.24 2.27 13.75
C TYR A 74 4.09 3.10 12.79
N VAL A 75 5.21 3.67 13.28
CA VAL A 75 6.11 4.51 12.48
C VAL A 75 6.71 3.73 11.32
N TYR A 76 7.07 2.47 11.55
CA TYR A 76 7.60 1.61 10.48
C TYR A 76 6.59 1.36 9.36
N VAL A 77 5.34 1.10 9.74
CA VAL A 77 4.27 0.91 8.73
C VAL A 77 3.95 2.22 8.01
N GLU A 78 3.89 3.33 8.72
CA GLU A 78 3.62 4.65 8.13
C GLU A 78 4.71 5.05 7.14
N ARG A 79 5.98 4.93 7.52
CA ARG A 79 7.09 5.28 6.64
C ARG A 79 7.28 4.30 5.49
N GLY A 80 7.09 3.00 5.75
CA GLY A 80 7.21 1.97 4.71
C GLY A 80 6.09 1.99 3.69
N MET A 81 4.86 2.16 4.15
CA MET A 81 3.64 1.95 3.36
C MET A 81 2.76 3.19 3.19
N GLY A 82 3.14 4.30 3.82
CA GLY A 82 2.44 5.57 3.75
C GLY A 82 1.28 5.74 4.74
N PRO A 83 0.64 6.93 4.74
CA PRO A 83 -0.33 7.35 5.76
C PRO A 83 -1.59 6.48 5.82
N VAL A 84 -2.00 5.84 4.72
CA VAL A 84 -3.18 4.94 4.67
C VAL A 84 -2.98 3.78 5.63
N LEU A 85 -1.93 2.97 5.39
CA LEU A 85 -1.63 1.80 6.21
C LEU A 85 -1.05 2.20 7.57
N GLY A 86 -0.38 3.35 7.67
CA GLY A 86 0.01 3.98 8.93
C GLY A 86 -1.19 4.27 9.83
N THR A 87 -2.28 4.80 9.29
CA THR A 87 -3.53 5.05 10.04
C THR A 87 -4.14 3.73 10.52
N VAL A 88 -4.18 2.69 9.67
CA VAL A 88 -4.67 1.35 10.07
C VAL A 88 -3.79 0.75 11.17
N ALA A 89 -2.47 0.83 11.04
CA ALA A 89 -1.53 0.32 12.04
C ALA A 89 -1.63 1.10 13.37
N GLY A 90 -1.75 2.42 13.32
CA GLY A 90 -1.88 3.27 14.51
C GLY A 90 -3.13 2.95 15.31
N ILE A 91 -4.30 2.92 14.67
CA ILE A 91 -5.57 2.55 15.28
C ILE A 91 -5.54 1.08 15.75
N GLY A 92 -5.01 0.17 14.92
CA GLY A 92 -4.87 -1.24 15.27
C GLY A 92 -4.02 -1.47 16.52
N ASN A 93 -2.85 -0.84 16.63
CA ASN A 93 -1.99 -0.90 17.81
C ASN A 93 -2.68 -0.32 19.06
N TRP A 94 -3.37 0.81 18.90
CA TRP A 94 -4.11 1.44 20.00
C TRP A 94 -5.14 0.49 20.59
N PHE A 95 -5.97 -0.11 19.75
CA PHE A 95 -6.98 -1.08 20.19
C PHE A 95 -6.34 -2.37 20.72
N MET A 96 -5.33 -2.93 20.04
CA MET A 96 -4.62 -4.15 20.46
C MET A 96 -4.11 -4.02 21.90
N LEU A 97 -3.42 -2.92 22.23
CA LEU A 97 -2.87 -2.71 23.57
C LEU A 97 -3.95 -2.36 24.59
N SER A 98 -5.02 -1.66 24.18
CA SER A 98 -6.17 -1.41 25.03
C SER A 98 -6.88 -2.70 25.40
N PHE A 99 -7.11 -3.62 24.44
CA PHE A 99 -7.65 -4.96 24.71
C PHE A 99 -6.75 -5.78 25.62
N LYS A 100 -5.43 -5.72 25.41
CA LYS A 100 -4.46 -6.43 26.27
C LYS A 100 -4.51 -5.91 27.70
N GLY A 101 -4.59 -4.60 27.90
CA GLY A 101 -4.72 -3.98 29.22
C GLY A 101 -6.07 -4.33 29.87
N ALA A 102 -7.17 -4.29 29.12
CA ALA A 102 -8.50 -4.69 29.60
C ALA A 102 -8.53 -6.16 30.00
N LEU A 103 -7.93 -7.06 29.17
CA LEU A 103 -7.82 -8.49 29.47
C LEU A 103 -7.05 -8.71 30.79
N ALA A 104 -5.97 -7.97 31.02
CA ALA A 104 -5.19 -8.11 32.24
C ALA A 104 -5.98 -7.72 33.50
N LEU A 105 -6.87 -6.71 33.40
CA LEU A 105 -7.70 -6.28 34.53
C LEU A 105 -8.84 -7.26 34.79
N ILE A 106 -9.61 -7.60 33.77
CA ILE A 106 -10.79 -8.49 33.95
C ILE A 106 -10.36 -9.90 34.36
N GLY A 107 -9.27 -10.44 33.79
CA GLY A 107 -8.79 -11.77 34.13
C GLY A 107 -7.81 -11.80 35.32
N GLY A 108 -7.42 -10.64 35.87
CA GLY A 108 -6.61 -10.53 37.09
C GLY A 108 -7.44 -10.65 38.36
N VAL A 109 -8.66 -10.12 38.33
CA VAL A 109 -9.54 -10.15 39.53
C VAL A 109 -9.89 -11.56 40.01
N PRO A 110 -10.12 -12.58 39.15
CA PRO A 110 -10.31 -13.96 39.59
C PRO A 110 -9.17 -14.53 40.46
N TYR A 111 -7.91 -14.10 40.26
CA TYR A 111 -6.81 -14.48 41.15
C TYR A 111 -6.92 -13.87 42.55
N LEU A 112 -7.50 -12.65 42.65
CA LEU A 112 -7.81 -12.05 43.94
C LEU A 112 -8.99 -12.78 44.62
N VAL A 113 -10.00 -13.12 43.84
CA VAL A 113 -11.17 -13.90 44.33
C VAL A 113 -10.77 -15.30 44.79
N TYR A 114 -9.74 -15.91 44.16
CA TYR A 114 -9.22 -17.22 44.58
C TYR A 114 -8.73 -17.19 46.04
N VAL A 115 -8.15 -16.09 46.48
CA VAL A 115 -7.69 -15.88 47.86
C VAL A 115 -8.78 -15.31 48.79
N ALA A 116 -9.69 -14.51 48.27
CA ALA A 116 -10.75 -13.83 48.97
C ALA A 116 -12.10 -14.05 48.26
N PRO A 117 -12.76 -15.23 48.47
CA PRO A 117 -13.96 -15.62 47.74
C PRO A 117 -15.15 -14.68 47.91
N GLU A 118 -15.20 -13.90 49.00
CA GLU A 118 -16.20 -12.89 49.28
C GLU A 118 -16.21 -11.74 48.25
N LEU A 119 -15.14 -11.60 47.47
CA LEU A 119 -15.06 -10.59 46.42
C LEU A 119 -15.65 -11.03 45.07
N ALA A 120 -16.19 -12.24 44.97
CA ALA A 120 -16.72 -12.80 43.72
C ALA A 120 -17.84 -11.94 43.08
N GLU A 121 -18.71 -11.34 43.88
CA GLU A 121 -19.78 -10.45 43.39
C GLU A 121 -19.27 -9.10 42.89
N PHE A 122 -18.01 -8.76 43.18
CA PHE A 122 -17.41 -7.46 42.87
C PHE A 122 -16.36 -7.51 41.75
N ILE A 123 -16.24 -8.61 40.98
CA ILE A 123 -15.25 -8.77 39.91
C ILE A 123 -15.27 -7.58 38.95
N LEU A 124 -16.43 -7.27 38.37
CA LEU A 124 -16.59 -6.15 37.44
C LEU A 124 -16.31 -4.77 38.06
N PRO A 125 -16.91 -4.42 39.24
CA PRO A 125 -16.57 -3.18 39.94
C PRO A 125 -15.09 -3.03 40.28
N ILE A 126 -14.42 -4.09 40.70
CA ILE A 126 -12.98 -4.08 41.02
C ILE A 126 -12.15 -3.82 39.74
N ALA A 127 -12.47 -4.55 38.63
CA ALA A 127 -11.78 -4.37 37.36
C ALA A 127 -11.93 -2.93 36.81
N LEU A 128 -13.12 -2.35 36.87
CA LEU A 128 -13.40 -0.95 36.49
C LEU A 128 -12.71 0.05 37.43
N GLY A 129 -12.70 -0.21 38.73
CA GLY A 129 -12.00 0.61 39.72
C GLY A 129 -10.49 0.63 39.50
N LEU A 130 -9.87 -0.51 39.18
CA LEU A 130 -8.47 -0.61 38.85
C LEU A 130 -8.17 0.09 37.51
N ALA A 131 -9.04 -0.04 36.50
CA ALA A 131 -8.89 0.68 35.23
C ALA A 131 -8.91 2.20 35.43
N LEU A 132 -9.84 2.70 36.26
CA LEU A 132 -9.90 4.11 36.63
C LEU A 132 -8.65 4.55 37.41
N LEU A 133 -8.24 3.76 38.41
CA LEU A 133 -7.03 4.03 39.19
C LEU A 133 -5.79 4.16 38.31
N PHE A 134 -5.54 3.19 37.42
CA PHE A 134 -4.39 3.26 36.50
C PHE A 134 -4.51 4.41 35.52
N THR A 135 -5.72 4.76 35.07
CA THR A 135 -5.95 5.94 34.22
C THR A 135 -5.53 7.22 34.96
N LEU A 136 -5.98 7.40 36.18
CA LEU A 136 -5.63 8.57 37.00
C LEU A 136 -4.13 8.63 37.29
N LEU A 137 -3.51 7.50 37.65
CA LEU A 137 -2.07 7.42 37.89
C LEU A 137 -1.27 7.84 36.64
N ASN A 138 -1.65 7.39 35.45
CA ASN A 138 -0.96 7.73 34.21
C ASN A 138 -1.23 9.16 33.74
N VAL A 139 -2.36 9.78 34.11
CA VAL A 139 -2.57 11.22 33.92
C VAL A 139 -1.60 12.04 34.78
N VAL A 140 -1.34 11.61 36.02
CA VAL A 140 -0.46 12.33 36.96
C VAL A 140 1.01 12.09 36.67
N SER A 141 1.40 10.87 36.32
CA SER A 141 2.80 10.51 36.04
C SER A 141 2.92 9.33 35.08
N THR A 142 3.70 9.51 34.02
CA THR A 142 4.05 8.44 33.08
C THR A 142 5.40 7.80 33.40
N LYS A 143 6.07 8.21 34.49
CA LYS A 143 7.38 7.66 34.88
C LYS A 143 7.21 6.25 35.42
N SER A 144 7.48 5.25 34.60
CA SER A 144 7.71 3.90 35.06
C SER A 144 9.17 3.77 35.47
N THR A 145 9.44 3.33 36.68
CA THR A 145 10.80 3.10 37.13
C THR A 145 11.27 1.78 36.52
N GLY A 146 12.16 1.81 35.51
CA GLY A 146 12.66 0.62 34.82
C GLY A 146 13.23 -0.46 35.76
N SER A 147 13.86 -0.02 36.86
CA SER A 147 14.35 -0.93 37.92
C SER A 147 13.23 -1.71 38.63
N LEU A 148 12.07 -1.10 38.86
CA LEU A 148 10.91 -1.78 39.46
C LEU A 148 10.34 -2.84 38.47
N GLN A 149 10.23 -2.47 37.19
CA GLN A 149 9.77 -3.40 36.15
C GLN A 149 10.72 -4.60 36.04
N PHE A 150 12.05 -4.37 36.08
CA PHE A 150 13.06 -5.44 36.07
C PHE A 150 12.89 -6.38 37.27
N ALA A 151 12.67 -5.84 38.47
CA ALA A 151 12.48 -6.65 39.68
C ALA A 151 11.19 -7.49 39.61
N ILE A 152 10.08 -6.90 39.13
CA ILE A 152 8.80 -7.61 38.93
C ILE A 152 8.98 -8.75 37.93
N VAL A 153 9.63 -8.52 36.80
CA VAL A 153 9.88 -9.54 35.77
C VAL A 153 10.79 -10.65 36.30
N GLY A 154 11.84 -10.31 37.06
CA GLY A 154 12.73 -11.28 37.69
C GLY A 154 11.97 -12.21 38.67
N LEU A 155 11.15 -11.62 39.55
CA LEU A 155 10.34 -12.38 40.48
C LEU A 155 9.34 -13.30 39.76
N MET A 156 8.74 -12.80 38.71
CA MET A 156 7.78 -13.51 37.89
C MET A 156 8.42 -14.72 37.17
N ILE A 157 9.59 -14.53 36.57
CA ILE A 157 10.36 -15.66 35.95
C ILE A 157 10.72 -16.71 36.99
N LEU A 158 11.16 -16.30 38.19
CA LEU A 158 11.47 -17.22 39.29
C LEU A 158 10.23 -18.00 39.74
N ALA A 159 9.09 -17.34 39.88
CA ALA A 159 7.81 -17.98 40.25
C ALA A 159 7.37 -18.99 39.19
N MET A 160 7.45 -18.61 37.90
CA MET A 160 7.15 -19.53 36.79
C MET A 160 8.11 -20.70 36.70
N GLY A 161 9.41 -20.44 36.89
CA GLY A 161 10.43 -21.49 36.96
C GLY A 161 10.16 -22.46 38.12
N TYR A 162 9.80 -21.94 39.30
CA TYR A 162 9.41 -22.77 40.43
C TYR A 162 8.15 -23.61 40.12
N PHE A 163 7.14 -23.03 39.48
CA PHE A 163 5.94 -23.76 39.05
C PHE A 163 6.30 -24.89 38.07
N VAL A 164 7.13 -24.64 37.08
CA VAL A 164 7.56 -25.66 36.09
C VAL A 164 8.35 -26.75 36.75
N VAL A 165 9.43 -26.40 37.46
CA VAL A 165 10.37 -27.42 38.07
C VAL A 165 9.66 -28.21 39.16
N GLY A 166 8.91 -27.53 40.02
CA GLY A 166 8.21 -28.19 41.14
C GLY A 166 6.97 -28.98 40.71
N GLY A 167 6.30 -28.54 39.64
CA GLY A 167 5.10 -29.21 39.12
C GLY A 167 5.38 -30.37 38.16
N LEU A 168 6.59 -30.44 37.57
CA LEU A 168 6.94 -31.54 36.65
C LEU A 168 6.74 -32.94 37.21
N PRO A 169 7.06 -33.23 38.49
CA PRO A 169 6.81 -34.55 39.10
C PRO A 169 5.33 -34.93 39.24
N SER A 170 4.44 -33.96 39.23
CA SER A 170 2.98 -34.14 39.35
C SER A 170 2.27 -34.33 38.01
N VAL A 171 3.03 -34.33 36.90
CA VAL A 171 2.49 -34.51 35.56
C VAL A 171 2.06 -35.95 35.33
N GLU A 172 0.75 -36.17 35.13
CA GLU A 172 0.21 -37.47 34.76
C GLU A 172 0.20 -37.66 33.24
N THR A 173 0.84 -38.73 32.76
CA THR A 173 0.96 -39.03 31.31
C THR A 173 -0.39 -39.22 30.62
N GLY A 174 -1.42 -39.65 31.36
CA GLY A 174 -2.78 -39.80 30.84
C GLY A 174 -3.43 -38.47 30.42
N GLN A 175 -3.17 -37.40 31.15
CA GLN A 175 -3.73 -36.07 30.91
C GLN A 175 -3.03 -35.29 29.80
N THR A 176 -1.78 -35.60 29.54
CA THR A 176 -0.98 -34.99 28.48
C THR A 176 -1.12 -35.70 27.13
N GLN A 177 -1.95 -36.76 27.03
CA GLN A 177 -2.22 -37.42 25.76
C GLN A 177 -2.85 -36.43 24.77
N GLY A 178 -2.29 -36.31 23.55
CA GLY A 178 -2.72 -35.35 22.55
C GLY A 178 -2.14 -33.94 22.71
N ALA A 179 -1.27 -33.67 23.68
CA ALA A 179 -0.65 -32.35 23.88
C ALA A 179 0.10 -31.83 22.64
N PHE A 180 0.60 -32.76 21.80
CA PHE A 180 1.31 -32.46 20.56
C PHE A 180 0.55 -32.93 19.30
N ASP A 181 -0.76 -33.17 19.41
CA ASP A 181 -1.58 -33.58 18.26
C ASP A 181 -1.98 -32.37 17.42
N LEU A 182 -1.37 -32.27 16.23
CA LEU A 182 -1.65 -31.23 15.25
C LEU A 182 -2.98 -31.40 14.50
N THR A 183 -3.62 -32.56 14.63
CA THR A 183 -4.89 -32.87 13.94
C THR A 183 -6.12 -32.45 14.76
N THR A 184 -5.94 -31.97 16.00
CA THR A 184 -7.01 -31.56 16.89
C THR A 184 -7.83 -30.43 16.28
N THR A 185 -9.14 -30.62 16.21
CA THR A 185 -10.06 -29.58 15.80
C THR A 185 -9.96 -28.36 16.72
N GLY A 186 -9.96 -27.16 16.15
CA GLY A 186 -9.85 -25.93 16.92
C GLY A 186 -8.43 -25.44 17.23
N ILE A 187 -7.37 -26.20 16.86
CA ILE A 187 -5.98 -25.81 17.14
C ILE A 187 -5.63 -24.43 16.53
N LEU A 188 -6.07 -24.12 15.32
CA LEU A 188 -5.82 -22.83 14.68
C LEU A 188 -6.60 -21.69 15.36
N ALA A 189 -7.84 -21.95 15.76
CA ALA A 189 -8.65 -20.99 16.51
C ALA A 189 -8.02 -20.70 17.88
N THR A 190 -7.52 -21.74 18.55
CA THR A 190 -6.79 -21.62 19.83
C THR A 190 -5.47 -20.89 19.66
N THR A 191 -4.70 -21.19 18.59
CA THR A 191 -3.50 -20.44 18.22
C THR A 191 -3.82 -18.96 18.07
N GLY A 192 -4.90 -18.63 17.38
CA GLY A 192 -5.38 -17.25 17.25
C GLY A 192 -5.74 -16.62 18.59
N LEU A 193 -6.45 -17.34 19.46
CA LEU A 193 -6.83 -16.86 20.80
C LEU A 193 -5.59 -16.51 21.64
N VAL A 194 -4.59 -17.40 21.70
CA VAL A 194 -3.40 -17.21 22.52
C VAL A 194 -2.35 -16.28 21.91
N PHE A 195 -2.54 -15.84 20.67
CA PHE A 195 -1.60 -14.99 19.95
C PHE A 195 -1.31 -13.66 20.66
N VAL A 196 -2.30 -13.09 21.36
CA VAL A 196 -2.15 -11.85 22.16
C VAL A 196 -1.11 -11.99 23.28
N SER A 197 -0.77 -13.22 23.67
CA SER A 197 0.28 -13.48 24.66
C SER A 197 1.65 -12.94 24.23
N TYR A 198 1.90 -12.87 22.93
CA TYR A 198 3.17 -12.46 22.34
C TYR A 198 3.22 -10.99 21.89
N ALA A 199 2.16 -10.20 22.16
CA ALA A 199 2.06 -8.79 21.73
C ALA A 199 3.20 -7.90 22.25
N GLY A 200 3.87 -8.32 23.30
CA GLY A 200 4.96 -7.55 23.92
C GLY A 200 6.28 -7.54 23.15
N VAL A 201 6.50 -8.46 22.20
CA VAL A 201 7.81 -8.62 21.53
C VAL A 201 8.23 -7.37 20.77
N ILE A 202 7.30 -6.72 20.05
CA ILE A 202 7.58 -5.51 19.26
C ILE A 202 7.72 -4.26 20.16
N LYS A 203 7.43 -4.36 21.47
CA LYS A 203 7.55 -3.21 22.37
C LYS A 203 8.98 -2.69 22.50
N ILE A 204 9.98 -3.52 22.25
CA ILE A 204 11.39 -3.10 22.17
C ILE A 204 11.60 -2.01 21.13
N ALA A 205 10.88 -2.08 19.99
CA ALA A 205 10.95 -1.08 18.94
C ALA A 205 10.52 0.31 19.41
N ALA A 206 9.62 0.40 20.40
CA ALA A 206 9.16 1.67 20.94
C ALA A 206 10.14 2.31 21.94
N VAL A 207 11.21 1.62 22.34
CA VAL A 207 12.28 2.12 23.21
C VAL A 207 13.65 2.03 22.52
N ALA A 208 13.66 1.89 21.20
CA ALA A 208 14.88 1.68 20.42
C ALA A 208 15.91 2.82 20.58
N GLU A 209 15.45 4.06 20.80
CA GLU A 209 16.31 5.22 21.04
C GLU A 209 17.14 5.12 22.33
N GLU A 210 16.62 4.42 23.35
CA GLU A 210 17.26 4.28 24.66
C GLU A 210 18.22 3.07 24.72
N VAL A 211 18.27 2.24 23.67
CA VAL A 211 19.05 1.00 23.64
C VAL A 211 20.50 1.27 23.25
N LYS A 212 21.45 0.68 24.02
CA LYS A 212 22.87 0.64 23.69
C LYS A 212 23.14 -0.33 22.56
N ASP A 213 23.97 0.07 21.58
CA ASP A 213 24.30 -0.74 20.40
C ASP A 213 23.05 -1.36 19.74
N PRO A 214 22.09 -0.52 19.24
CA PRO A 214 20.79 -0.98 18.80
C PRO A 214 20.87 -2.06 17.73
N GLY A 215 21.83 -1.99 16.82
CA GLY A 215 22.04 -2.99 15.75
C GLY A 215 22.27 -4.40 16.24
N LYS A 216 22.86 -4.57 17.44
CA LYS A 216 23.12 -5.89 18.03
C LYS A 216 22.16 -6.25 19.15
N THR A 217 21.79 -5.25 19.98
CA THR A 217 20.99 -5.48 21.17
C THR A 217 19.52 -5.74 20.83
N ILE A 218 18.94 -4.95 19.92
CA ILE A 218 17.51 -5.07 19.57
C ILE A 218 17.18 -6.45 18.98
N PRO A 219 17.87 -6.95 17.92
CA PRO A 219 17.56 -8.27 17.38
C PRO A 219 17.71 -9.40 18.39
N ARG A 220 18.81 -9.36 19.18
CA ARG A 220 19.06 -10.38 20.21
C ARG A 220 18.02 -10.36 21.32
N ALA A 221 17.60 -9.18 21.77
CA ALA A 221 16.56 -9.03 22.77
C ALA A 221 15.20 -9.47 22.26
N MET A 222 14.79 -9.05 21.04
CA MET A 222 13.51 -9.45 20.46
C MET A 222 13.41 -10.95 20.22
N ILE A 223 14.37 -11.53 19.50
CA ILE A 223 14.36 -12.95 19.14
C ILE A 223 14.58 -13.80 20.38
N GLY A 224 15.56 -13.44 21.21
CA GLY A 224 15.88 -14.19 22.44
C GLY A 224 14.73 -14.20 23.44
N SER A 225 14.08 -13.05 23.67
CA SER A 225 12.90 -12.97 24.56
C SER A 225 11.71 -13.75 24.00
N LEU A 226 11.47 -13.71 22.69
CA LEU A 226 10.41 -14.48 22.05
C LEU A 226 10.61 -15.99 22.21
N LEU A 227 11.81 -16.50 21.91
CA LEU A 227 12.12 -17.92 22.02
C LEU A 227 12.06 -18.41 23.48
N LEU A 228 12.63 -17.63 24.40
CA LEU A 228 12.58 -17.95 25.83
C LEU A 228 11.14 -17.95 26.36
N THR A 229 10.34 -16.94 26.01
CA THR A 229 8.94 -16.86 26.43
C THR A 229 8.11 -17.98 25.81
N THR A 230 8.34 -18.33 24.55
CA THR A 230 7.66 -19.46 23.89
C THR A 230 7.98 -20.78 24.62
N ALA A 231 9.25 -21.05 24.90
CA ALA A 231 9.65 -22.25 25.64
C ALA A 231 9.01 -22.27 27.03
N LEU A 232 9.04 -21.15 27.74
CA LEU A 232 8.44 -21.03 29.08
C LEU A 232 6.91 -21.25 29.02
N TYR A 233 6.20 -20.70 28.05
CA TYR A 233 4.74 -20.88 27.89
C TYR A 233 4.40 -22.33 27.60
N VAL A 234 5.12 -22.98 26.67
CA VAL A 234 4.94 -24.40 26.36
C VAL A 234 5.13 -25.27 27.61
N LEU A 235 6.20 -25.02 28.40
CA LEU A 235 6.45 -25.75 29.62
C LEU A 235 5.40 -25.52 30.71
N ILE A 236 5.00 -24.26 30.93
CA ILE A 236 3.98 -23.91 31.93
C ILE A 236 2.63 -24.58 31.58
N VAL A 237 2.22 -24.48 30.34
CA VAL A 237 0.95 -25.04 29.90
C VAL A 237 0.96 -26.55 29.93
N PHE A 238 2.11 -27.18 29.57
CA PHE A 238 2.29 -28.63 29.66
C PHE A 238 2.17 -29.13 31.09
N VAL A 239 2.86 -28.46 32.05
CA VAL A 239 2.76 -28.79 33.46
C VAL A 239 1.35 -28.55 34.01
N ALA A 240 0.75 -27.45 33.64
CA ALA A 240 -0.62 -27.10 34.09
C ALA A 240 -1.66 -28.17 33.68
N ILE A 241 -1.59 -28.64 32.43
CA ILE A 241 -2.47 -29.72 31.93
C ILE A 241 -2.19 -31.04 32.66
N GLY A 242 -0.91 -31.39 32.84
CA GLY A 242 -0.53 -32.65 33.46
C GLY A 242 -0.82 -32.72 34.96
N ALA A 243 -0.89 -31.58 35.66
CA ALA A 243 -1.11 -31.48 37.09
C ALA A 243 -2.59 -31.27 37.50
N ALA A 244 -3.45 -30.92 36.55
CA ALA A 244 -4.89 -30.65 36.79
C ALA A 244 -5.74 -31.56 35.90
N PRO A 245 -6.79 -32.22 36.47
CA PRO A 245 -7.64 -33.12 35.67
C PRO A 245 -8.42 -32.43 34.56
N ASP A 246 -8.79 -31.19 34.75
CA ASP A 246 -9.52 -30.35 33.78
C ASP A 246 -9.19 -28.89 34.04
N LEU A 247 -8.75 -28.20 33.02
CA LEU A 247 -8.45 -26.76 33.05
C LEU A 247 -9.59 -25.91 32.48
N SER A 248 -10.67 -26.51 31.99
CA SER A 248 -11.82 -25.78 31.43
C SER A 248 -12.40 -24.77 32.41
N PRO A 249 -12.90 -23.62 31.93
CA PRO A 249 -13.69 -22.72 32.79
C PRO A 249 -14.87 -23.48 33.43
N GLY A 250 -15.00 -23.37 34.76
CA GLY A 250 -16.00 -24.10 35.51
C GLY A 250 -15.57 -25.46 36.06
N ALA A 251 -14.44 -26.04 35.65
CA ALA A 251 -13.81 -27.17 36.28
C ALA A 251 -12.95 -26.71 37.46
N GLY A 252 -13.17 -27.22 38.64
CA GLY A 252 -12.43 -26.84 39.84
C GLY A 252 -13.16 -25.77 40.67
N PHE A 253 -12.41 -25.04 41.51
CA PHE A 253 -12.99 -24.03 42.40
C PHE A 253 -13.48 -22.80 41.61
N THR A 254 -14.77 -22.75 41.34
CA THR A 254 -15.46 -21.53 40.89
C THR A 254 -16.18 -20.91 42.08
N PRO A 255 -15.86 -19.67 42.48
CA PRO A 255 -16.73 -18.92 43.36
C PRO A 255 -18.13 -18.85 42.73
N ALA A 256 -19.17 -19.06 43.52
CA ALA A 256 -20.54 -19.09 43.02
C ALA A 256 -20.83 -17.84 42.18
N GLY A 257 -21.11 -18.04 40.88
CA GLY A 257 -21.44 -16.95 39.94
C GLY A 257 -20.32 -16.46 39.04
N SER A 258 -19.10 -17.00 39.10
CA SER A 258 -18.04 -16.65 38.15
C SER A 258 -17.73 -17.82 37.19
N GLU A 259 -17.92 -17.61 35.91
CA GLU A 259 -17.46 -18.55 34.85
C GLU A 259 -15.93 -18.44 34.58
N GLU A 260 -15.26 -17.56 35.32
CA GLU A 260 -13.87 -17.19 35.11
C GLU A 260 -12.95 -17.88 36.13
N VAL A 261 -12.04 -18.69 35.66
CA VAL A 261 -11.13 -19.50 36.50
C VAL A 261 -9.73 -18.94 36.50
N ALA A 262 -9.11 -18.85 37.67
CA ALA A 262 -7.66 -18.67 37.81
C ALA A 262 -6.94 -20.02 37.50
N SER A 263 -6.98 -20.45 36.23
CA SER A 263 -6.59 -21.80 35.80
C SER A 263 -5.18 -22.21 36.25
N LEU A 264 -4.24 -21.26 36.27
CA LEU A 264 -2.87 -21.55 36.70
C LEU A 264 -2.76 -21.67 38.22
N ALA A 265 -3.59 -20.96 39.02
CA ALA A 265 -3.65 -21.15 40.47
C ALA A 265 -4.24 -22.52 40.83
N TYR A 266 -5.28 -22.94 40.10
CA TYR A 266 -5.86 -24.27 40.25
C TYR A 266 -4.85 -25.40 39.90
N ALA A 267 -4.11 -25.26 38.81
CA ALA A 267 -3.05 -26.19 38.46
C ALA A 267 -1.92 -26.21 39.52
N ALA A 268 -1.60 -25.05 40.10
CA ALA A 268 -0.60 -24.95 41.15
C ALA A 268 -1.05 -25.63 42.46
N GLU A 269 -2.36 -25.63 42.77
CA GLU A 269 -2.91 -26.34 43.92
C GLU A 269 -2.69 -27.86 43.81
N GLY A 270 -3.01 -28.40 42.61
CA GLY A 270 -2.80 -29.83 42.33
C GLY A 270 -1.32 -30.22 42.32
N ALA A 271 -0.44 -29.36 41.76
CA ALA A 271 0.98 -29.65 41.60
C ALA A 271 1.82 -29.40 42.85
N LEU A 272 1.56 -28.32 43.58
CA LEU A 272 2.49 -27.77 44.59
C LEU A 272 1.82 -27.44 45.93
N GLY A 273 0.51 -27.67 46.04
CA GLY A 273 -0.29 -27.33 47.22
C GLY A 273 -0.35 -25.82 47.50
N GLY A 274 -0.74 -25.45 48.73
CA GLY A 274 -1.01 -24.05 49.12
C GLY A 274 0.17 -23.09 48.96
N VAL A 275 1.40 -23.55 49.13
CA VAL A 275 2.60 -22.70 48.87
C VAL A 275 2.73 -22.37 47.40
N GLY A 276 2.50 -23.34 46.51
CA GLY A 276 2.52 -23.14 45.07
C GLY A 276 1.44 -22.13 44.63
N VAL A 277 0.22 -22.27 45.17
CA VAL A 277 -0.87 -21.34 44.96
C VAL A 277 -0.46 -19.91 45.35
N ALA A 278 0.05 -19.70 46.54
CA ALA A 278 0.43 -18.38 47.02
C ALA A 278 1.48 -17.72 46.12
N ILE A 279 2.49 -18.46 45.68
CA ILE A 279 3.54 -17.96 44.77
C ILE A 279 2.95 -17.59 43.40
N VAL A 280 2.12 -18.48 42.83
CA VAL A 280 1.50 -18.24 41.50
C VAL A 280 0.51 -17.08 41.55
N VAL A 281 -0.32 -16.96 42.59
CA VAL A 281 -1.28 -15.85 42.73
C VAL A 281 -0.56 -14.50 42.88
N VAL A 282 0.47 -14.43 43.73
CA VAL A 282 1.27 -13.20 43.88
C VAL A 282 1.92 -12.82 42.56
N ALA A 283 2.52 -13.78 41.85
CA ALA A 283 3.13 -13.55 40.56
C ALA A 283 2.11 -13.10 39.52
N ALA A 284 0.93 -13.73 39.50
CA ALA A 284 -0.18 -13.35 38.60
C ALA A 284 -0.65 -11.91 38.86
N LEU A 285 -0.95 -11.56 40.09
CA LEU A 285 -1.41 -10.21 40.44
C LEU A 285 -0.40 -9.13 40.09
N LEU A 286 0.90 -9.36 40.35
CA LEU A 286 1.97 -8.43 39.98
C LEU A 286 2.09 -8.31 38.45
N ALA A 287 2.09 -9.44 37.73
CA ALA A 287 2.20 -9.48 36.29
C ALA A 287 1.01 -8.79 35.61
N LEU A 288 -0.21 -9.07 36.08
CA LEU A 288 -1.45 -8.54 35.49
C LEU A 288 -1.61 -7.04 35.77
N ALA A 289 -1.28 -6.57 36.98
CA ALA A 289 -1.25 -5.14 37.30
C ALA A 289 -0.20 -4.39 36.45
N SER A 290 1.00 -4.98 36.30
CA SER A 290 2.06 -4.43 35.43
C SER A 290 1.61 -4.39 33.96
N THR A 291 1.00 -5.47 33.44
CA THR A 291 0.50 -5.55 32.07
C THR A 291 -0.64 -4.56 31.81
N ALA A 292 -1.56 -4.39 32.75
CA ALA A 292 -2.66 -3.43 32.63
C ALA A 292 -2.13 -1.98 32.56
N ASN A 293 -1.25 -1.62 33.50
CA ASN A 293 -0.64 -0.29 33.50
C ASN A 293 0.20 -0.04 32.24
N ALA A 294 1.03 -0.99 31.85
CA ALA A 294 1.86 -0.89 30.64
C ALA A 294 1.00 -0.87 29.34
N GLY A 295 -0.12 -1.61 29.32
CA GLY A 295 -1.08 -1.60 28.22
C GLY A 295 -1.71 -0.23 28.05
N LEU A 296 -2.25 0.37 29.12
CA LEU A 296 -2.83 1.70 29.10
C LEU A 296 -1.81 2.79 28.67
N LEU A 297 -0.63 2.78 29.29
CA LEU A 297 0.44 3.75 28.98
C LEU A 297 0.87 3.66 27.53
N SER A 298 1.16 2.45 27.04
CA SER A 298 1.61 2.26 25.65
C SER A 298 0.50 2.55 24.64
N ALA A 299 -0.74 2.12 24.90
CA ALA A 299 -1.88 2.41 24.04
C ALA A 299 -2.10 3.92 23.89
N SER A 300 -2.03 4.68 25.00
CA SER A 300 -2.25 6.12 24.97
C SER A 300 -1.21 6.90 24.15
N ARG A 301 -0.05 6.31 23.87
CA ARG A 301 0.98 6.92 23.02
C ARG A 301 0.61 6.94 21.54
N PHE A 302 -0.27 6.04 21.07
CA PHE A 302 -0.64 5.99 19.64
C PHE A 302 -1.49 7.20 19.20
N PRO A 303 -2.59 7.59 19.87
CA PRO A 303 -3.28 8.83 19.53
C PRO A 303 -2.38 10.06 19.61
N PHE A 304 -1.45 10.09 20.57
CA PHE A 304 -0.45 11.16 20.71
C PHE A 304 0.51 11.20 19.50
N ALA A 305 1.11 10.06 19.12
CA ALA A 305 2.04 9.97 18.00
C ALA A 305 1.33 10.26 16.67
N MET A 306 0.14 9.69 16.46
CA MET A 306 -0.66 9.96 15.26
C MET A 306 -1.03 11.45 15.13
N ALA A 307 -1.27 12.16 16.24
CA ALA A 307 -1.54 13.60 16.21
C ALA A 307 -0.30 14.40 15.81
N ARG A 308 0.88 14.03 16.31
CA ARG A 308 2.16 14.63 15.93
C ARG A 308 2.46 14.45 14.44
N ASP A 309 2.04 13.31 13.87
CA ASP A 309 2.23 12.99 12.45
C ASP A 309 1.08 13.48 11.56
N GLY A 310 0.12 14.27 12.11
CA GLY A 310 -1.02 14.80 11.35
C GLY A 310 -2.15 13.79 11.07
N LEU A 311 -2.04 12.54 11.57
CA LEU A 311 -3.04 11.48 11.35
C LEU A 311 -4.18 11.49 12.38
N ALA A 312 -4.08 12.30 13.44
CA ALA A 312 -5.11 12.48 14.46
C ALA A 312 -5.22 13.98 14.86
N PRO A 313 -6.32 14.40 15.51
CA PRO A 313 -6.49 15.78 15.94
C PRO A 313 -5.37 16.28 16.86
N SER A 314 -4.87 17.49 16.60
CA SER A 314 -3.76 18.11 17.34
C SER A 314 -4.00 18.28 18.85
N GLN A 315 -5.26 18.17 19.32
CA GLN A 315 -5.56 18.17 20.76
C GLN A 315 -4.92 16.97 21.50
N PHE A 316 -4.70 15.84 20.83
CA PHE A 316 -4.06 14.65 21.42
C PHE A 316 -2.55 14.82 21.60
N GLU A 317 -1.91 15.74 20.89
CA GLU A 317 -0.49 16.11 21.04
C GLU A 317 -0.24 17.01 22.25
N ARG A 318 -1.27 17.67 22.79
CA ARG A 318 -1.12 18.62 23.90
C ARG A 318 -0.75 17.92 25.20
N LEU A 319 0.36 18.35 25.80
CA LEU A 319 0.75 17.91 27.13
C LEU A 319 0.02 18.75 28.18
N HIS A 320 -0.39 18.08 29.27
CA HIS A 320 -1.03 18.76 30.41
C HIS A 320 -0.07 19.72 31.08
N ASP A 321 -0.47 20.97 31.35
CA ASP A 321 0.40 22.04 31.83
C ASP A 321 1.18 21.70 33.11
N ARG A 322 0.51 21.03 34.05
CA ARG A 322 1.09 20.68 35.36
C ARG A 322 1.87 19.36 35.34
N PHE A 323 1.32 18.31 34.69
CA PHE A 323 1.85 16.95 34.77
C PHE A 323 2.79 16.61 33.62
N LYS A 324 2.77 17.40 32.53
CA LYS A 324 3.56 17.19 31.31
C LYS A 324 3.30 15.81 30.67
N THR A 325 2.08 15.30 30.82
CA THR A 325 1.60 14.03 30.28
C THR A 325 0.58 14.27 29.18
N PRO A 326 0.38 13.37 28.20
CA PRO A 326 -0.67 13.47 27.19
C PRO A 326 -2.04 13.05 27.78
N ALA A 327 -2.53 13.85 28.74
CA ALA A 327 -3.68 13.49 29.57
C ALA A 327 -4.93 13.13 28.76
N LEU A 328 -5.22 13.82 27.65
CA LEU A 328 -6.37 13.54 26.82
C LEU A 328 -6.28 12.15 26.18
N SER A 329 -5.13 11.77 25.64
CA SER A 329 -4.89 10.44 25.05
C SER A 329 -4.98 9.33 26.11
N VAL A 330 -4.47 9.59 27.33
CA VAL A 330 -4.57 8.66 28.48
C VAL A 330 -6.01 8.46 28.90
N VAL A 331 -6.76 9.54 29.09
CA VAL A 331 -8.18 9.48 29.49
C VAL A 331 -9.03 8.77 28.44
N LEU A 332 -8.86 9.11 27.16
CA LEU A 332 -9.56 8.43 26.06
C LEU A 332 -9.30 6.93 26.09
N THR A 333 -8.03 6.52 26.20
CA THR A 333 -7.64 5.11 26.27
C THR A 333 -8.26 4.41 27.49
N GLY A 334 -8.23 5.07 28.66
CA GLY A 334 -8.84 4.54 29.88
C GLY A 334 -10.34 4.35 29.76
N VAL A 335 -11.06 5.31 29.16
CA VAL A 335 -12.50 5.20 28.89
C VAL A 335 -12.79 4.03 27.94
N VAL A 336 -12.02 3.90 26.87
CA VAL A 336 -12.17 2.78 25.92
C VAL A 336 -11.92 1.43 26.61
N MET A 337 -10.88 1.31 27.46
CA MET A 337 -10.62 0.09 28.23
C MET A 337 -11.77 -0.21 29.22
N MET A 338 -12.29 0.79 29.93
CA MET A 338 -13.43 0.59 30.84
C MET A 338 -14.70 0.15 30.08
N LEU A 339 -14.92 0.70 28.89
CA LEU A 339 -16.02 0.28 28.04
C LEU A 339 -15.88 -1.18 27.60
N MET A 340 -14.67 -1.59 27.18
CA MET A 340 -14.38 -2.99 26.81
C MET A 340 -14.62 -3.94 27.99
N ILE A 341 -14.16 -3.58 29.18
CA ILE A 341 -14.37 -4.38 30.42
C ILE A 341 -15.85 -4.50 30.73
N ALA A 342 -16.65 -3.44 30.57
CA ALA A 342 -18.05 -3.42 30.90
C ALA A 342 -18.97 -4.14 29.90
N THR A 343 -18.55 -4.26 28.62
CA THR A 343 -19.46 -4.70 27.56
C THR A 343 -19.07 -6.03 26.89
N LEU A 344 -17.83 -6.49 27.03
CA LEU A 344 -17.34 -7.66 26.32
C LEU A 344 -16.97 -8.80 27.29
N PRO A 345 -17.33 -10.06 26.96
CA PRO A 345 -16.83 -11.23 27.67
C PRO A 345 -15.31 -11.34 27.52
N ILE A 346 -14.62 -11.90 28.51
CA ILE A 346 -13.16 -12.04 28.56
C ILE A 346 -12.60 -12.75 27.32
N GLU A 347 -13.27 -13.77 26.84
CA GLU A 347 -12.88 -14.50 25.61
C GLU A 347 -12.89 -13.58 24.38
N GLN A 348 -13.92 -12.72 24.24
CA GLN A 348 -13.99 -11.77 23.13
C GLN A 348 -12.92 -10.69 23.25
N VAL A 349 -12.64 -10.20 24.44
CA VAL A 349 -11.53 -9.25 24.70
C VAL A 349 -10.20 -9.85 24.22
N ALA A 350 -9.94 -11.13 24.54
CA ALA A 350 -8.72 -11.82 24.10
C ALA A 350 -8.68 -12.01 22.58
N LYS A 351 -9.78 -12.46 21.98
CA LYS A 351 -9.90 -12.69 20.52
C LYS A 351 -9.72 -11.40 19.72
N PHE A 352 -10.36 -10.30 20.13
CA PHE A 352 -10.15 -9.00 19.48
C PHE A 352 -8.73 -8.49 19.62
N GLY A 353 -8.13 -8.59 20.82
CA GLY A 353 -6.73 -8.25 21.03
C GLY A 353 -5.80 -9.00 20.09
N SER A 354 -6.01 -10.31 19.94
CA SER A 354 -5.26 -11.17 19.01
C SER A 354 -5.51 -10.81 17.55
N ALA A 355 -6.75 -10.55 17.14
CA ALA A 355 -7.10 -10.22 15.76
C ALA A 355 -6.42 -8.91 15.30
N PHE A 356 -6.42 -7.89 16.16
CA PHE A 356 -5.74 -6.63 15.86
C PHE A 356 -4.21 -6.77 15.89
N GLN A 357 -3.67 -7.63 16.75
CA GLN A 357 -2.24 -7.94 16.74
C GLN A 357 -1.82 -8.64 15.45
N LEU A 358 -2.57 -9.63 14.97
CA LEU A 358 -2.33 -10.30 13.71
C LEU A 358 -2.33 -9.30 12.56
N LEU A 359 -3.32 -8.38 12.52
CA LEU A 359 -3.38 -7.32 11.52
C LEU A 359 -2.12 -6.44 11.53
N VAL A 360 -1.70 -5.97 12.72
CA VAL A 360 -0.48 -5.16 12.86
C VAL A 360 0.76 -5.93 12.43
N PHE A 361 0.88 -7.22 12.77
CA PHE A 361 2.04 -8.02 12.40
C PHE A 361 2.11 -8.32 10.90
N ILE A 362 0.95 -8.47 10.23
CA ILE A 362 0.87 -8.53 8.77
C ILE A 362 1.42 -7.22 8.18
N LEU A 363 1.01 -6.06 8.70
CA LEU A 363 1.47 -4.75 8.22
C LEU A 363 2.96 -4.51 8.48
N VAL A 364 3.51 -4.99 9.61
CA VAL A 364 4.94 -4.90 9.93
C VAL A 364 5.78 -5.72 8.94
N ASN A 365 5.33 -6.94 8.59
CA ASN A 365 5.99 -7.73 7.55
C ASN A 365 5.91 -7.06 6.18
N LEU A 366 4.77 -6.44 5.85
CA LEU A 366 4.59 -5.72 4.60
C LEU A 366 5.47 -4.46 4.53
N ALA A 367 5.69 -3.77 5.67
CA ALA A 367 6.51 -2.56 5.72
C ALA A 367 7.98 -2.83 5.34
N VAL A 368 8.57 -3.95 5.78
CA VAL A 368 9.93 -4.34 5.35
C VAL A 368 10.00 -4.55 3.85
N VAL A 369 8.97 -5.19 3.26
CA VAL A 369 8.90 -5.32 1.81
C VAL A 369 8.86 -3.94 1.15
N GLY A 370 8.06 -3.01 1.70
CA GLY A 370 8.00 -1.63 1.23
C GLY A 370 9.34 -0.90 1.27
N PHE A 371 10.13 -1.05 2.33
CA PHE A 371 11.46 -0.44 2.45
C PHE A 371 12.47 -1.05 1.47
N ARG A 372 12.50 -2.37 1.34
CA ARG A 372 13.48 -3.04 0.49
C ARG A 372 13.21 -2.86 -1.00
N GLU A 373 11.94 -3.00 -1.41
CA GLU A 373 11.55 -2.82 -2.83
C GLU A 373 11.42 -1.33 -3.19
N GLY A 374 11.30 -0.45 -2.20
CA GLY A 374 11.24 0.99 -2.38
C GLY A 374 12.61 1.66 -2.55
N ALA A 375 13.70 0.91 -2.47
CA ALA A 375 15.09 1.39 -2.65
C ALA A 375 15.39 2.73 -1.94
N VAL A 376 14.97 2.86 -0.68
CA VAL A 376 15.14 4.09 0.12
C VAL A 376 16.61 4.35 0.38
N GLU A 377 17.17 5.46 -0.10
CA GLU A 377 18.60 5.82 0.00
C GLU A 377 19.19 5.76 1.41
N ASN A 378 18.38 5.94 2.45
CA ASN A 378 18.82 5.95 3.85
C ASN A 378 18.34 4.73 4.66
N TYR A 379 17.88 3.67 4.00
CA TYR A 379 17.51 2.44 4.69
C TYR A 379 18.69 1.49 4.77
N ASP A 380 19.50 1.63 5.81
CA ASP A 380 20.71 0.83 6.06
C ASP A 380 20.61 0.07 7.40
N PRO A 381 19.88 -1.06 7.45
CA PRO A 381 19.70 -1.83 8.66
C PRO A 381 20.98 -2.59 9.03
N GLU A 382 21.46 -2.45 10.28
CA GLU A 382 22.57 -3.27 10.81
C GLU A 382 22.19 -4.76 10.96
N PHE A 383 20.89 -5.06 11.09
CA PHE A 383 20.35 -6.41 11.10
C PHE A 383 19.40 -6.62 9.95
N VAL A 384 19.65 -7.61 9.13
CA VAL A 384 18.84 -7.97 7.96
C VAL A 384 18.06 -9.25 8.25
N SER A 385 16.73 -9.23 8.09
CA SER A 385 15.86 -10.40 8.27
C SER A 385 16.23 -11.51 7.29
N PRO A 386 16.49 -12.73 7.79
CA PRO A 386 16.92 -13.86 6.95
C PRO A 386 15.78 -14.36 6.05
N LEU A 387 16.17 -15.05 4.95
CA LEU A 387 15.26 -15.71 4.01
C LEU A 387 14.22 -14.78 3.38
N TYR A 388 14.55 -13.50 3.20
CA TYR A 388 13.69 -12.57 2.50
C TYR A 388 13.45 -13.01 1.05
N PRO A 389 12.24 -12.87 0.47
CA PRO A 389 11.00 -12.35 1.08
C PRO A 389 10.14 -13.45 1.76
N TRP A 390 10.60 -14.69 1.80
CA TRP A 390 9.82 -15.85 2.22
C TRP A 390 9.39 -15.77 3.69
N THR A 391 10.23 -15.21 4.55
CA THR A 391 9.92 -14.99 5.97
C THR A 391 8.72 -14.07 6.12
N GLN A 392 8.69 -12.95 5.38
CA GLN A 392 7.59 -11.98 5.42
C GLN A 392 6.31 -12.57 4.81
N ILE A 393 6.42 -13.27 3.68
CA ILE A 393 5.29 -13.94 3.04
C ILE A 393 4.68 -14.99 3.97
N ALA A 394 5.50 -15.81 4.63
CA ALA A 394 5.04 -16.81 5.60
C ALA A 394 4.33 -16.16 6.80
N GLY A 395 4.89 -15.07 7.33
CA GLY A 395 4.27 -14.30 8.42
C GLY A 395 2.92 -13.70 8.05
N MET A 396 2.82 -13.09 6.88
CA MET A 396 1.56 -12.54 6.36
C MET A 396 0.52 -13.62 6.09
N ALA A 397 0.90 -14.68 5.37
CA ALA A 397 -0.01 -15.78 5.03
C ALA A 397 -0.50 -16.51 6.28
N GLY A 398 0.41 -16.84 7.20
CA GLY A 398 0.08 -17.46 8.48
C GLY A 398 -0.85 -16.58 9.31
N GLY A 399 -0.58 -15.28 9.39
CA GLY A 399 -1.45 -14.31 10.07
C GLY A 399 -2.86 -14.26 9.50
N ILE A 400 -3.02 -14.23 8.17
CA ILE A 400 -4.32 -14.24 7.48
C ILE A 400 -5.04 -15.57 7.77
N ILE A 401 -4.37 -16.71 7.65
CA ILE A 401 -4.96 -18.03 7.92
C ILE A 401 -5.50 -18.08 9.36
N ILE A 402 -4.69 -17.70 10.35
CA ILE A 402 -5.14 -17.70 11.74
C ILE A 402 -6.30 -16.75 11.95
N LEU A 403 -6.26 -15.54 11.41
CA LEU A 403 -7.34 -14.55 11.54
C LEU A 403 -8.69 -15.11 11.04
N THR A 404 -8.70 -15.86 9.94
CA THR A 404 -9.91 -16.48 9.39
C THR A 404 -10.45 -17.62 10.26
N GLN A 405 -9.59 -18.26 11.08
CA GLN A 405 -9.97 -19.39 11.96
C GLN A 405 -10.41 -18.98 13.36
N MET A 406 -10.27 -17.70 13.73
CA MET A 406 -10.66 -17.20 15.06
C MET A 406 -12.17 -17.06 15.26
N GLY A 407 -12.97 -17.31 14.23
CA GLY A 407 -14.42 -17.15 14.22
C GLY A 407 -14.88 -15.83 13.59
N THR A 408 -16.19 -15.76 13.29
CA THR A 408 -16.76 -14.65 12.52
C THR A 408 -16.69 -13.30 13.25
N VAL A 409 -16.90 -13.27 14.57
CA VAL A 409 -16.95 -12.02 15.34
C VAL A 409 -15.59 -11.30 15.39
N PRO A 410 -14.46 -11.94 15.76
CA PRO A 410 -13.13 -11.31 15.73
C PRO A 410 -12.70 -10.91 14.32
N PHE A 411 -12.99 -11.74 13.32
CA PHE A 411 -12.70 -11.44 11.92
C PHE A 411 -13.45 -10.17 11.45
N LEU A 412 -14.76 -10.11 11.66
CA LEU A 412 -15.56 -8.93 11.34
C LEU A 412 -15.12 -7.69 12.13
N GLY A 413 -14.68 -7.86 13.38
CA GLY A 413 -14.10 -6.79 14.17
C GLY A 413 -12.82 -6.22 13.56
N ALA A 414 -11.91 -7.06 13.07
CA ALA A 414 -10.72 -6.64 12.37
C ALA A 414 -11.04 -5.89 11.05
N VAL A 415 -12.01 -6.41 10.29
CA VAL A 415 -12.52 -5.76 9.08
C VAL A 415 -13.14 -4.40 9.40
N LEU A 416 -14.00 -4.33 10.42
CA LEU A 416 -14.69 -3.10 10.81
C LEU A 416 -13.69 -2.02 11.24
N ILE A 417 -12.69 -2.36 12.03
CA ILE A 417 -11.64 -1.41 12.44
C ILE A 417 -10.81 -0.95 11.23
N THR A 418 -10.49 -1.85 10.31
CA THR A 418 -9.78 -1.48 9.08
C THR A 418 -10.60 -0.51 8.23
N LEU A 419 -11.91 -0.78 8.05
CA LEU A 419 -12.81 0.11 7.34
C LEU A 419 -13.00 1.46 8.06
N THR A 420 -13.05 1.45 9.39
CA THR A 420 -13.12 2.68 10.20
C THR A 420 -11.84 3.50 10.06
N ALA A 421 -10.68 2.86 10.10
CA ALA A 421 -9.40 3.50 9.89
C ALA A 421 -9.27 4.08 8.47
N LEU A 422 -9.73 3.35 7.47
CA LEU A 422 -9.77 3.82 6.08
C LEU A 422 -10.73 5.01 5.91
N GLY A 423 -11.93 4.93 6.50
CA GLY A 423 -12.88 6.05 6.54
C GLY A 423 -12.29 7.28 7.23
N TRP A 424 -11.61 7.09 8.35
CA TRP A 424 -10.89 8.15 9.05
C TRP A 424 -9.79 8.77 8.18
N TYR A 425 -9.01 7.93 7.50
CA TYR A 425 -8.01 8.40 6.55
C TYR A 425 -8.63 9.29 5.46
N ILE A 426 -9.68 8.82 4.79
CA ILE A 426 -10.33 9.55 3.69
C ILE A 426 -10.91 10.89 4.17
N LEU A 427 -11.57 10.90 5.34
CA LEU A 427 -12.31 12.07 5.82
C LEU A 427 -11.41 13.08 6.56
N TYR A 428 -10.38 12.61 7.26
CA TYR A 428 -9.57 13.45 8.14
C TYR A 428 -8.13 13.60 7.69
N VAL A 429 -7.45 12.50 7.36
CA VAL A 429 -5.99 12.49 7.12
C VAL A 429 -5.64 12.98 5.73
N ARG A 430 -6.29 12.44 4.69
CA ARG A 430 -5.99 12.74 3.29
C ARG A 430 -5.95 14.25 2.97
N PRO A 431 -6.87 15.10 3.46
CA PRO A 431 -6.82 16.55 3.19
C PRO A 431 -5.70 17.30 3.93
N ARG A 432 -4.93 16.63 4.81
CA ARG A 432 -3.98 17.26 5.75
C ARG A 432 -2.56 16.70 5.66
N THR A 433 -2.35 15.66 4.88
CA THR A 433 -1.06 14.95 4.86
C THR A 433 -0.72 14.52 3.44
N ASP A 434 0.39 15.04 2.91
CA ASP A 434 0.93 14.72 1.57
C ASP A 434 2.14 13.77 1.64
N ARG A 435 2.30 13.05 2.75
CA ARG A 435 3.42 12.12 2.93
C ARG A 435 3.27 10.89 2.07
N GLU A 436 4.38 10.46 1.47
CA GLU A 436 4.47 9.22 0.70
C GLU A 436 5.24 8.17 1.51
N GLY A 437 4.81 6.90 1.42
CA GLY A 437 5.57 5.79 2.00
C GLY A 437 6.68 5.33 1.07
N ALA A 438 7.69 4.65 1.63
CA ALA A 438 8.82 4.09 0.89
C ALA A 438 8.40 3.23 -0.31
N ALA A 439 7.37 2.38 -0.13
CA ALA A 439 6.82 1.56 -1.20
C ALA A 439 6.24 2.40 -2.36
N GLN A 440 5.58 3.52 -2.05
CA GLN A 440 5.02 4.42 -3.07
C GLN A 440 6.13 5.15 -3.82
N ALA A 441 7.12 5.67 -3.08
CA ALA A 441 8.27 6.34 -3.66
C ALA A 441 9.05 5.40 -4.60
N GLY A 442 9.34 4.16 -4.18
CA GLY A 442 10.06 3.19 -4.99
C GLY A 442 9.30 2.71 -6.22
N VAL A 443 7.98 2.51 -6.12
CA VAL A 443 7.17 2.18 -7.31
C VAL A 443 7.18 3.36 -8.29
N ARG A 444 7.11 4.60 -7.78
CA ARG A 444 7.17 5.81 -8.61
C ARG A 444 8.55 5.96 -9.29
N GLU A 445 9.62 5.69 -8.57
CA GLU A 445 10.99 5.72 -9.10
C GLU A 445 11.20 4.63 -10.17
N ASN A 446 10.81 3.39 -9.91
CA ASN A 446 10.84 2.30 -10.89
C ASN A 446 10.02 2.59 -12.16
N VAL A 447 8.85 3.27 -12.01
CA VAL A 447 8.02 3.68 -13.17
C VAL A 447 8.74 4.77 -13.95
N SER A 448 9.42 5.70 -13.27
CA SER A 448 10.20 6.77 -13.92
C SER A 448 11.42 6.24 -14.63
N GLU A 449 12.20 5.36 -13.99
CA GLU A 449 13.36 4.70 -14.63
C GLU A 449 12.95 3.91 -15.87
N ARG A 450 11.88 3.14 -15.79
CA ARG A 450 11.34 2.42 -16.95
C ARG A 450 10.84 3.36 -18.05
N ALA A 451 10.29 4.51 -17.68
CA ALA A 451 9.86 5.51 -18.66
C ALA A 451 11.07 6.12 -19.38
N VAL A 452 12.12 6.46 -18.64
CA VAL A 452 13.38 6.98 -19.22
C VAL A 452 14.07 5.92 -20.11
N GLU A 453 14.20 4.67 -19.62
CA GLU A 453 14.78 3.57 -20.37
C GLU A 453 13.99 3.27 -21.65
N ARG A 454 12.67 3.30 -21.58
CA ARG A 454 11.79 3.11 -22.73
C ARG A 454 11.88 4.30 -23.70
N THR A 455 12.00 5.54 -23.20
CA THR A 455 12.26 6.70 -24.06
C THR A 455 13.55 6.48 -24.84
N ARG A 456 14.65 6.14 -24.17
CA ARG A 456 15.92 5.86 -24.81
C ARG A 456 15.80 4.74 -25.85
N HIS A 457 15.13 3.64 -25.50
CA HIS A 457 14.93 2.51 -26.44
C HIS A 457 14.10 2.93 -27.67
N LEU A 458 13.08 3.77 -27.49
CA LEU A 458 12.29 4.28 -28.61
C LEU A 458 13.13 5.20 -29.54
N PHE A 459 14.06 5.96 -28.99
CA PHE A 459 14.97 6.82 -29.80
C PHE A 459 16.11 6.04 -30.44
N GLU A 460 16.54 4.91 -29.88
CA GLU A 460 17.64 4.07 -30.40
C GLU A 460 17.16 2.96 -31.34
N ALA A 461 15.87 2.69 -31.48
CA ALA A 461 15.36 1.58 -32.28
C ALA A 461 15.40 1.89 -33.76
N ASP A 462 16.04 0.98 -34.52
CA ASP A 462 16.19 1.00 -36.01
C ASP A 462 14.99 0.30 -36.70
N GLU A 463 13.91 -0.03 -35.99
CA GLU A 463 12.75 -0.73 -36.56
C GLU A 463 11.84 0.25 -37.32
N GLU A 464 11.30 -0.19 -38.46
CA GLU A 464 10.28 0.55 -39.24
C GLU A 464 9.06 0.84 -38.35
N TYR A 465 8.48 2.01 -38.49
CA TYR A 465 7.33 2.47 -37.66
C TYR A 465 6.13 2.75 -38.55
N ASP A 466 5.10 1.90 -38.46
CA ASP A 466 3.93 1.98 -39.33
C ASP A 466 2.83 2.86 -38.69
N VAL A 467 2.52 3.98 -39.33
CA VAL A 467 1.54 4.97 -38.86
C VAL A 467 0.29 4.95 -39.73
N LEU A 468 -0.88 4.79 -39.09
CA LEU A 468 -2.18 4.94 -39.72
C LEU A 468 -2.76 6.32 -39.43
N VAL A 469 -2.91 7.15 -40.47
CA VAL A 469 -3.69 8.39 -40.41
C VAL A 469 -5.12 8.08 -40.84
N ALA A 470 -6.02 7.99 -39.87
CA ALA A 470 -7.42 7.64 -40.13
C ALA A 470 -8.27 8.89 -40.31
N ILE A 471 -8.83 9.05 -41.52
CA ILE A 471 -9.66 10.17 -41.94
C ILE A 471 -11.09 9.68 -42.09
N THR A 472 -12.04 10.48 -41.68
CA THR A 472 -13.49 10.25 -41.90
C THR A 472 -14.10 11.40 -42.66
N GLU A 473 -15.32 11.26 -43.17
CA GLU A 473 -16.04 12.35 -43.86
C GLU A 473 -16.16 13.63 -43.02
N GLU A 474 -16.16 13.48 -41.68
CA GLU A 474 -16.31 14.61 -40.77
C GLU A 474 -14.98 15.28 -40.45
N THR A 475 -13.82 14.71 -40.88
CA THR A 475 -12.49 15.28 -40.63
C THR A 475 -12.30 16.55 -41.50
N SER A 476 -11.96 17.68 -40.85
CA SER A 476 -11.77 18.95 -41.51
C SER A 476 -10.58 18.90 -42.51
N THR A 477 -10.58 19.72 -43.53
CA THR A 477 -9.47 19.77 -44.48
C THR A 477 -8.18 20.27 -43.84
N ALA A 478 -8.24 21.12 -42.82
CA ALA A 478 -7.10 21.58 -42.06
C ALA A 478 -6.53 20.40 -41.23
N ALA A 479 -7.38 19.73 -40.45
CA ALA A 479 -6.96 18.59 -39.62
C ALA A 479 -6.37 17.44 -40.47
N ARG A 480 -6.88 17.18 -41.68
CA ARG A 480 -6.28 16.18 -42.59
C ARG A 480 -4.82 16.50 -42.91
N LYS A 481 -4.52 17.75 -43.21
CA LYS A 481 -3.17 18.23 -43.51
C LYS A 481 -2.25 18.15 -42.30
N ASP A 482 -2.72 18.65 -41.16
CA ASP A 482 -1.92 18.72 -39.95
C ASP A 482 -1.64 17.33 -39.35
N MET A 483 -2.61 16.42 -39.40
CA MET A 483 -2.42 15.02 -39.03
C MET A 483 -1.39 14.31 -39.93
N LEU A 484 -1.45 14.57 -41.26
CA LEU A 484 -0.49 13.99 -42.17
C LEU A 484 0.91 14.56 -41.91
N ARG A 485 1.05 15.89 -41.79
CA ARG A 485 2.32 16.55 -41.47
C ARG A 485 2.92 15.99 -40.19
N MET A 486 2.16 15.95 -39.11
CA MET A 486 2.61 15.41 -37.83
C MET A 486 2.98 13.92 -37.89
N ALA A 487 2.30 13.12 -38.71
CA ALA A 487 2.65 11.72 -38.92
C ALA A 487 3.95 11.58 -39.72
N THR A 488 4.17 12.42 -40.73
CA THR A 488 5.39 12.39 -41.55
C THR A 488 6.60 12.94 -40.79
N ASP A 489 6.42 13.92 -39.88
CA ASP A 489 7.51 14.46 -39.06
C ASP A 489 8.16 13.36 -38.20
N MET A 490 7.40 12.31 -37.79
CA MET A 490 7.97 11.16 -37.09
C MET A 490 9.00 10.41 -37.89
N GLY A 491 8.93 10.49 -39.21
CA GLY A 491 9.93 9.92 -40.14
C GLY A 491 11.33 10.55 -40.05
N ARG A 492 11.47 11.70 -39.41
CA ARG A 492 12.80 12.31 -39.16
C ARG A 492 13.63 11.53 -38.16
N LEU A 493 12.98 10.97 -37.17
CA LEU A 493 13.67 10.20 -36.13
C LEU A 493 13.73 8.70 -36.46
N ARG A 494 12.84 8.20 -37.33
CA ARG A 494 12.70 6.76 -37.63
C ARG A 494 12.22 6.55 -39.06
N SER A 495 12.63 5.44 -39.69
CA SER A 495 12.00 4.99 -40.93
C SER A 495 10.51 4.76 -40.70
N THR A 496 9.65 5.52 -41.41
CA THR A 496 8.22 5.55 -41.13
C THR A 496 7.41 5.33 -42.42
N THR A 497 6.46 4.38 -42.39
CA THR A 497 5.45 4.26 -43.44
C THR A 497 4.15 4.87 -42.93
N VAL A 498 3.62 5.88 -43.62
CA VAL A 498 2.39 6.58 -43.29
C VAL A 498 1.29 6.13 -44.24
N SER A 499 0.34 5.36 -43.72
CA SER A 499 -0.87 4.95 -44.45
C SER A 499 -2.01 5.91 -44.15
N VAL A 500 -2.37 6.72 -45.15
CA VAL A 500 -3.54 7.62 -45.09
C VAL A 500 -4.77 6.83 -45.55
N VAL A 501 -5.71 6.61 -44.63
CA VAL A 501 -6.92 5.84 -44.94
C VAL A 501 -8.17 6.68 -44.71
N GLU A 502 -8.94 6.88 -45.78
CA GLU A 502 -10.21 7.58 -45.72
C GLU A 502 -11.36 6.58 -45.60
N PHE A 503 -12.11 6.67 -44.50
CA PHE A 503 -13.28 5.82 -44.21
C PHE A 503 -14.55 6.56 -44.64
N VAL A 504 -15.25 6.03 -45.67
CA VAL A 504 -16.37 6.64 -46.33
C VAL A 504 -17.67 5.88 -46.03
N ASP A 505 -18.77 6.58 -45.75
CA ASP A 505 -20.08 5.99 -45.54
C ASP A 505 -20.70 5.49 -46.86
N VAL A 506 -21.07 4.23 -46.94
CA VAL A 506 -21.75 3.67 -48.09
C VAL A 506 -23.25 3.50 -47.79
N PRO A 507 -24.14 4.03 -48.64
CA PRO A 507 -25.59 3.82 -48.47
C PRO A 507 -25.96 2.34 -48.51
N HIS A 508 -26.76 1.89 -47.56
CA HIS A 508 -27.22 0.54 -47.27
C HIS A 508 -27.66 -0.37 -48.45
N ARG A 509 -27.71 0.14 -49.69
CA ARG A 509 -28.22 -0.56 -50.86
C ARG A 509 -27.17 -1.26 -51.73
N VAL A 510 -25.88 -1.11 -51.40
CA VAL A 510 -24.79 -1.63 -52.26
C VAL A 510 -24.11 -2.87 -51.66
N PHE A 511 -24.28 -3.19 -50.39
CA PHE A 511 -23.61 -4.32 -49.74
C PHE A 511 -24.37 -5.62 -49.91
N ALA A 512 -23.94 -6.42 -50.88
CA ALA A 512 -24.25 -7.87 -50.99
C ALA A 512 -22.96 -8.73 -51.09
N GLY A 513 -21.81 -8.25 -50.62
CA GLY A 513 -20.51 -8.93 -50.67
C GLY A 513 -19.72 -8.86 -49.39
N GLU A 514 -19.01 -9.90 -49.01
CA GLU A 514 -18.39 -10.19 -47.71
C GLU A 514 -17.08 -9.43 -47.41
N HIS A 515 -16.60 -8.46 -48.25
CA HIS A 515 -15.33 -7.74 -48.03
C HIS A 515 -15.44 -6.26 -48.42
N PRO A 516 -14.85 -5.32 -47.64
CA PRO A 516 -14.70 -3.94 -48.05
C PRO A 516 -13.83 -3.83 -49.31
N GLU A 517 -14.39 -3.29 -50.38
CA GLU A 517 -13.66 -3.05 -51.63
C GLU A 517 -13.00 -1.66 -51.59
N VAL A 518 -11.75 -1.57 -52.03
CA VAL A 518 -11.08 -0.28 -52.30
C VAL A 518 -11.76 0.37 -53.50
N VAL A 519 -12.35 1.56 -53.32
CA VAL A 519 -13.26 2.19 -54.28
C VAL A 519 -12.53 3.03 -55.32
N THR A 520 -11.38 3.61 -55.03
CA THR A 520 -10.68 4.49 -56.00
C THR A 520 -9.19 4.26 -56.06
N ASP A 521 -8.61 4.24 -57.30
CA ASP A 521 -7.20 4.28 -57.60
C ASP A 521 -6.70 5.77 -57.76
N GLN A 522 -7.47 6.77 -57.37
CA GLN A 522 -7.12 8.19 -57.56
C GLN A 522 -6.78 8.83 -56.22
N VAL A 523 -5.63 9.44 -56.16
CA VAL A 523 -5.22 10.27 -55.02
C VAL A 523 -6.16 11.50 -54.93
N PRO A 524 -6.76 11.82 -53.78
CA PRO A 524 -7.65 12.94 -53.66
C PRO A 524 -6.94 14.26 -53.86
N GLY A 525 -7.64 15.27 -54.37
CA GLY A 525 -7.05 16.56 -54.77
C GLY A 525 -6.43 17.41 -53.62
N TRP A 526 -6.54 16.98 -52.38
CA TRP A 526 -5.87 17.61 -51.25
C TRP A 526 -4.50 16.97 -50.93
N LEU A 527 -4.17 15.80 -51.53
CA LEU A 527 -2.88 15.15 -51.46
C LEU A 527 -2.14 15.36 -52.80
N PRO A 528 -0.86 15.81 -52.79
CA PRO A 528 -0.09 15.96 -54.03
C PRO A 528 0.31 14.60 -54.60
N ALA A 529 -0.03 14.37 -55.84
CA ALA A 529 0.40 13.16 -56.57
C ALA A 529 1.79 13.29 -57.18
N ASP A 530 2.32 14.50 -57.31
CA ASP A 530 3.65 14.81 -57.85
C ASP A 530 4.44 15.66 -56.85
N PRO A 531 5.66 15.26 -56.45
CA PRO A 531 6.49 16.02 -55.53
C PRO A 531 6.79 17.44 -56.02
N ASP A 532 6.91 17.63 -57.34
CA ASP A 532 7.22 18.94 -57.95
C ASP A 532 6.02 19.93 -57.88
N GLU A 533 4.80 19.43 -57.65
CA GLU A 533 3.57 20.22 -57.44
C GLU A 533 3.14 20.29 -55.96
N ALA A 534 3.94 19.76 -55.07
CA ALA A 534 3.61 19.71 -53.65
C ALA A 534 3.56 21.09 -53.02
N PRO A 535 2.51 21.45 -52.24
CA PRO A 535 2.45 22.71 -51.51
C PRO A 535 3.50 22.75 -50.39
N GLU A 536 3.88 23.96 -49.94
CA GLU A 536 4.91 24.19 -48.88
C GLU A 536 4.69 23.43 -47.57
N TRP A 537 3.46 23.01 -47.30
CA TRP A 537 3.13 22.24 -46.10
C TRP A 537 3.36 20.71 -46.24
N PHE A 538 3.60 20.23 -47.48
CA PHE A 538 3.87 18.82 -47.73
C PHE A 538 5.38 18.55 -47.64
N PRO A 539 5.84 17.44 -47.05
CA PRO A 539 7.25 17.17 -46.87
C PRO A 539 8.01 17.15 -48.22
N ASP A 540 9.17 17.84 -48.27
CA ASP A 540 10.03 17.86 -49.43
C ASP A 540 10.53 16.44 -49.77
N ASP A 541 10.62 16.13 -51.07
CA ASP A 541 11.10 14.85 -51.62
C ASP A 541 10.18 13.63 -51.40
N GLN A 542 8.94 13.81 -51.03
CA GLN A 542 7.98 12.71 -50.86
C GLN A 542 6.91 12.70 -51.95
N ALA A 543 6.54 11.48 -52.43
CA ALA A 543 5.42 11.25 -53.31
C ALA A 543 4.45 10.27 -52.71
N VAL A 544 3.14 10.47 -52.97
CA VAL A 544 2.11 9.52 -52.59
C VAL A 544 2.16 8.34 -53.54
N GLU A 545 2.51 7.14 -53.05
CA GLU A 545 2.47 5.94 -53.87
C GLU A 545 1.02 5.51 -54.12
N PRO A 546 0.62 5.26 -55.38
CA PRO A 546 -0.68 4.73 -55.69
C PRO A 546 -0.82 3.32 -55.11
N PRO A 547 -2.01 2.95 -54.59
CA PRO A 547 -2.24 1.65 -53.95
C PRO A 547 -1.87 0.51 -54.87
N THR A 548 -0.99 -0.40 -54.41
CA THR A 548 -0.67 -1.64 -55.13
C THR A 548 -1.89 -2.59 -55.08
N ARG A 549 -2.43 -2.95 -56.24
CA ARG A 549 -3.56 -3.90 -56.36
C ARG A 549 -3.20 -5.25 -55.75
N THR A 550 -3.76 -5.54 -54.60
CA THR A 550 -3.86 -6.93 -54.10
C THR A 550 -5.33 -7.35 -54.02
N SER A 551 -5.67 -8.39 -54.76
CA SER A 551 -7.01 -8.99 -54.71
C SER A 551 -7.22 -9.62 -53.34
N GLY A 552 -8.05 -8.94 -52.51
CA GLY A 552 -8.47 -9.42 -51.19
C GLY A 552 -7.91 -8.62 -50.06
N GLY A 553 -8.40 -7.44 -49.83
CA GLY A 553 -8.58 -6.64 -48.62
C GLY A 553 -7.62 -6.69 -47.40
N VAL A 554 -6.47 -7.34 -47.47
CA VAL A 554 -5.50 -7.46 -46.37
C VAL A 554 -4.10 -7.16 -46.89
N PRO A 555 -3.34 -6.25 -46.30
CA PRO A 555 -1.93 -6.08 -46.63
C PRO A 555 -1.17 -7.36 -46.27
N VAL A 556 -0.64 -8.07 -47.27
CA VAL A 556 0.27 -9.20 -47.06
C VAL A 556 1.66 -8.63 -46.89
N SER A 557 2.19 -8.70 -45.68
CA SER A 557 3.61 -8.50 -45.39
C SER A 557 4.41 -9.59 -46.07
N GLY A 558 5.00 -9.29 -47.25
CA GLY A 558 5.85 -10.26 -47.96
C GLY A 558 6.33 -9.69 -49.27
N ASP A 559 7.63 -9.55 -49.41
CA ASP A 559 8.43 -8.99 -50.51
C ASP A 559 8.65 -7.46 -50.49
N ARG A 560 9.38 -6.99 -49.52
CA ARG A 560 10.01 -5.68 -49.52
C ARG A 560 11.38 -5.76 -50.19
N PRO A 561 11.67 -4.97 -51.23
CA PRO A 561 13.02 -4.83 -51.69
C PRO A 561 13.82 -4.09 -50.62
N ALA A 562 14.89 -4.71 -50.16
CA ALA A 562 15.88 -4.07 -49.28
C ALA A 562 16.63 -3.02 -50.06
N GLU A 563 16.21 -1.77 -50.03
CA GLU A 563 17.05 -0.63 -50.41
C GLU A 563 16.95 0.46 -49.34
N THR A 564 18.06 0.69 -48.71
CA THR A 564 18.43 1.72 -47.76
C THR A 564 18.14 3.10 -48.29
N SER A 565 17.08 3.75 -47.78
CA SER A 565 17.07 5.20 -47.57
C SER A 565 16.09 5.51 -46.44
N SER A 566 16.46 6.41 -45.55
CA SER A 566 15.65 6.98 -44.46
C SER A 566 14.57 7.93 -45.03
N ALA A 567 13.69 7.41 -45.87
CA ALA A 567 12.62 8.20 -46.47
C ALA A 567 11.27 7.74 -45.90
N THR A 568 10.46 8.67 -45.46
CA THR A 568 9.06 8.42 -45.09
C THR A 568 8.30 8.03 -46.37
N ARG A 569 7.56 6.93 -46.34
CA ARG A 569 6.72 6.48 -47.43
C ARG A 569 5.26 6.83 -47.11
N ILE A 570 4.53 7.43 -48.05
CA ILE A 570 3.10 7.76 -47.88
C ILE A 570 2.27 6.90 -48.83
N GLU A 571 1.31 6.13 -48.25
CA GLU A 571 0.33 5.35 -49.00
C GLU A 571 -1.07 5.89 -48.76
N TYR A 572 -1.92 5.99 -49.82
CA TYR A 572 -3.33 6.39 -49.67
C TYR A 572 -4.26 5.25 -50.01
N ARG A 573 -5.33 5.10 -49.19
CA ARG A 573 -6.42 4.11 -49.42
C ARG A 573 -7.75 4.69 -49.02
N GLU A 574 -8.82 4.29 -49.71
CA GLU A 574 -10.21 4.58 -49.38
C GLU A 574 -10.94 3.28 -49.00
N ILE A 575 -11.65 3.28 -47.90
CA ILE A 575 -12.32 2.09 -47.36
C ILE A 575 -13.79 2.42 -47.08
N ASP A 576 -14.68 1.66 -47.71
CA ASP A 576 -16.12 1.72 -47.44
C ASP A 576 -16.44 1.11 -46.07
N SER A 577 -17.19 1.82 -45.23
CA SER A 577 -17.51 1.35 -43.89
C SER A 577 -18.86 1.87 -43.39
N GLU A 578 -19.65 0.99 -42.73
CA GLU A 578 -20.89 1.37 -42.04
C GLU A 578 -20.64 1.79 -40.58
N ASP A 579 -19.52 1.35 -39.98
CA ASP A 579 -19.10 1.70 -38.61
C ASP A 579 -17.61 2.03 -38.63
N HIS A 580 -17.30 3.32 -38.78
CA HIS A 580 -15.93 3.82 -38.89
C HIS A 580 -15.06 3.42 -37.70
N ARG A 581 -15.62 3.38 -36.46
CA ARG A 581 -14.88 2.99 -35.26
C ARG A 581 -14.32 1.59 -35.37
N LYS A 582 -15.19 0.66 -35.82
CA LYS A 582 -14.83 -0.74 -35.97
C LYS A 582 -13.87 -0.91 -37.13
N ALA A 583 -14.13 -0.25 -38.25
CA ALA A 583 -13.28 -0.32 -39.45
C ALA A 583 -11.85 0.18 -39.16
N ILE A 584 -11.70 1.31 -38.45
CA ILE A 584 -10.39 1.83 -38.05
C ILE A 584 -9.63 0.83 -37.14
N VAL A 585 -10.30 0.25 -36.14
CA VAL A 585 -9.65 -0.71 -35.23
C VAL A 585 -9.32 -2.04 -35.92
N ASP A 586 -10.24 -2.53 -36.77
CA ASP A 586 -10.00 -3.75 -37.54
C ASP A 586 -8.84 -3.55 -38.52
N PHE A 587 -8.82 -2.44 -39.25
CA PHE A 587 -7.73 -2.12 -40.18
C PHE A 587 -6.38 -1.96 -39.45
N ALA A 588 -6.36 -1.26 -38.33
CA ALA A 588 -5.16 -1.14 -37.49
C ALA A 588 -4.69 -2.50 -36.95
N THR A 589 -5.63 -3.42 -36.68
CA THR A 589 -5.31 -4.76 -36.19
C THR A 589 -4.70 -5.65 -37.29
N TYR A 590 -5.29 -5.62 -38.48
CA TYR A 590 -4.86 -6.49 -39.59
C TYR A 590 -3.58 -5.96 -40.27
N GLY A 591 -3.36 -4.65 -40.25
CA GLY A 591 -2.17 -4.02 -40.83
C GLY A 591 -0.96 -4.00 -39.89
N ASP A 592 -1.11 -4.44 -38.64
CA ASP A 592 -0.07 -4.45 -37.58
C ASP A 592 0.59 -3.09 -37.35
N PHE A 593 -0.21 -2.01 -37.40
CA PHE A 593 0.24 -0.65 -37.20
C PHE A 593 0.71 -0.40 -35.76
N ASP A 594 1.75 0.43 -35.63
CA ASP A 594 2.30 0.87 -34.35
C ASP A 594 1.53 2.04 -33.76
N LEU A 595 1.01 2.91 -34.63
CA LEU A 595 0.36 4.14 -34.26
C LEU A 595 -0.87 4.43 -35.12
N VAL A 596 -1.93 4.93 -34.49
CA VAL A 596 -3.10 5.50 -35.18
C VAL A 596 -3.23 6.97 -34.82
N VAL A 597 -3.32 7.84 -35.83
CA VAL A 597 -3.57 9.27 -35.70
C VAL A 597 -5.02 9.58 -36.08
N LEU A 598 -5.73 10.30 -35.22
CA LEU A 598 -7.15 10.63 -35.35
C LEU A 598 -7.39 12.08 -34.96
N GLU A 599 -8.39 12.72 -35.60
CA GLU A 599 -8.91 14.00 -35.14
C GLU A 599 -9.68 13.83 -33.81
N ARG A 600 -9.42 14.73 -32.84
CA ARG A 600 -10.19 14.82 -31.61
C ARG A 600 -11.49 15.59 -31.90
N ARG A 601 -12.61 15.02 -31.52
CA ARG A 601 -13.91 15.71 -31.65
C ARG A 601 -14.37 16.24 -30.31
N GLU A 602 -14.98 17.44 -30.33
CA GLU A 602 -15.62 17.98 -29.13
C GLU A 602 -16.70 17.04 -28.59
N THR A 603 -16.64 16.81 -27.27
CA THR A 603 -17.58 15.90 -26.60
C THR A 603 -18.84 16.65 -26.17
N ASP A 604 -19.96 16.42 -26.86
CA ASP A 604 -21.30 16.82 -26.45
C ASP A 604 -21.69 16.17 -25.08
N PHE A 605 -22.64 16.81 -24.37
CA PHE A 605 -23.13 16.31 -23.09
C PHE A 605 -23.60 14.84 -23.14
N HIS A 606 -24.14 14.41 -24.27
CA HIS A 606 -24.58 13.03 -24.50
C HIS A 606 -23.40 12.05 -24.60
N SER A 607 -22.32 12.44 -25.28
CA SER A 607 -21.11 11.63 -25.42
C SER A 607 -20.32 11.52 -24.12
N ARG A 608 -20.41 12.51 -23.21
CA ARG A 608 -19.82 12.42 -21.86
C ARG A 608 -20.44 11.32 -20.98
N LEU A 609 -21.73 11.03 -21.17
CA LEU A 609 -22.45 10.01 -20.40
C LEU A 609 -22.33 8.60 -21.00
N PHE A 610 -22.35 8.49 -22.34
CA PHE A 610 -22.42 7.20 -23.05
C PHE A 610 -21.11 6.79 -23.75
N GLY A 611 -20.12 7.68 -23.81
CA GLY A 611 -18.86 7.50 -24.52
C GLY A 611 -18.95 7.94 -25.98
N SER A 612 -17.88 8.57 -26.50
CA SER A 612 -17.73 8.95 -27.91
C SER A 612 -17.14 7.80 -28.74
N ASP A 613 -17.22 7.92 -30.07
CA ASP A 613 -16.57 7.01 -31.01
C ASP A 613 -15.07 6.99 -30.78
N THR A 614 -14.46 8.12 -30.52
CA THR A 614 -13.07 8.27 -30.11
C THR A 614 -12.76 7.48 -28.81
N ASP A 615 -13.63 7.53 -27.79
CA ASP A 615 -13.48 6.75 -26.56
C ASP A 615 -13.54 5.24 -26.82
N TRP A 616 -14.32 4.81 -27.79
CA TRP A 616 -14.39 3.39 -28.18
C TRP A 616 -13.11 2.95 -28.88
N ILE A 617 -12.61 3.74 -29.85
CA ILE A 617 -11.33 3.49 -30.54
C ILE A 617 -10.18 3.46 -29.51
N LEU A 618 -10.07 4.43 -28.64
CA LEU A 618 -9.07 4.48 -27.58
C LEU A 618 -9.07 3.21 -26.70
N ARG A 619 -10.21 2.55 -26.51
CA ARG A 619 -10.30 1.30 -25.71
C ARG A 619 -9.91 0.08 -26.48
N ASN A 620 -10.15 0.04 -27.77
CA ASN A 620 -10.08 -1.18 -28.60
C ASN A 620 -8.92 -1.20 -29.59
N ALA A 621 -8.28 -0.07 -29.89
CA ALA A 621 -7.17 -0.02 -30.82
C ALA A 621 -6.01 -0.97 -30.40
N PRO A 622 -5.38 -1.73 -31.31
CA PRO A 622 -4.32 -2.68 -30.99
C PRO A 622 -2.97 -2.01 -30.70
N CYS A 623 -2.79 -0.77 -31.11
CA CYS A 623 -1.55 0.02 -31.12
C CYS A 623 -1.69 1.31 -30.33
N ASP A 624 -0.68 2.15 -30.34
CA ASP A 624 -0.69 3.49 -29.76
C ASP A 624 -1.66 4.40 -30.52
N VAL A 625 -2.16 5.49 -29.89
CA VAL A 625 -3.12 6.43 -30.50
C VAL A 625 -2.72 7.86 -30.19
N LEU A 626 -2.70 8.70 -31.23
CA LEU A 626 -2.64 10.15 -31.13
C LEU A 626 -3.99 10.75 -31.49
N LEU A 627 -4.49 11.65 -30.64
CA LEU A 627 -5.68 12.45 -30.91
C LEU A 627 -5.24 13.89 -31.15
N VAL A 628 -5.47 14.41 -32.34
CA VAL A 628 -5.14 15.78 -32.73
C VAL A 628 -6.37 16.67 -32.59
N ASP A 629 -6.26 17.70 -31.75
CA ASP A 629 -7.24 18.78 -31.63
C ASP A 629 -6.68 19.98 -32.38
N ASP A 630 -7.07 20.09 -33.64
CA ASP A 630 -6.51 21.06 -34.56
C ASP A 630 -7.13 22.44 -34.39
N ASN A 631 -6.31 23.42 -34.08
CA ASN A 631 -6.64 24.85 -34.02
C ASN A 631 -5.84 25.71 -35.02
N GLY A 632 -5.34 25.07 -36.10
CA GLY A 632 -4.56 25.71 -37.14
C GLY A 632 -3.07 25.70 -36.85
N PHE A 633 -2.43 24.52 -37.01
CA PHE A 633 -1.00 24.34 -36.79
C PHE A 633 -0.19 24.80 -38.00
N ASP A 634 0.52 25.92 -37.88
CA ASP A 634 1.33 26.52 -38.98
C ASP A 634 2.85 26.43 -38.72
N GLY A 635 3.25 25.54 -37.80
CA GLY A 635 4.61 25.37 -37.29
C GLY A 635 4.71 25.70 -35.81
N ALA A 636 5.89 25.50 -35.22
CA ALA A 636 6.11 25.77 -33.80
C ALA A 636 7.48 26.42 -33.56
N GLU A 637 7.53 27.40 -32.63
CA GLU A 637 8.76 27.90 -32.00
C GLU A 637 8.93 27.27 -30.61
N GLU A 638 7.82 26.99 -29.93
CA GLU A 638 7.79 26.32 -28.62
C GLU A 638 6.73 25.22 -28.57
N ILE A 639 7.11 24.03 -28.15
CA ILE A 639 6.23 22.87 -27.91
C ILE A 639 6.17 22.57 -26.42
N ALA A 640 4.98 22.64 -25.83
CA ALA A 640 4.73 22.29 -24.44
C ALA A 640 4.40 20.81 -24.29
N VAL A 641 5.16 20.09 -23.47
CA VAL A 641 4.94 18.66 -23.19
C VAL A 641 4.62 18.45 -21.70
N VAL A 642 3.42 17.96 -21.39
CA VAL A 642 3.05 17.61 -20.01
C VAL A 642 3.69 16.29 -19.63
N ALA A 643 4.81 16.35 -18.89
CA ALA A 643 5.59 15.18 -18.46
C ALA A 643 5.24 14.81 -17.01
N ASN A 644 4.43 13.75 -16.82
CA ASN A 644 3.87 13.36 -15.54
C ASN A 644 4.53 12.14 -14.88
N ARG A 645 5.76 11.78 -15.28
CA ARG A 645 6.46 10.56 -14.82
C ARG A 645 5.62 9.29 -15.07
N GLY A 646 5.02 9.18 -16.25
CA GLY A 646 4.07 8.14 -16.59
C GLY A 646 4.43 7.33 -17.82
N ALA A 647 3.69 6.25 -18.06
CA ALA A 647 3.87 5.34 -19.19
C ALA A 647 3.62 5.99 -20.57
N TYR A 648 3.07 7.19 -20.62
CA TYR A 648 2.80 7.94 -21.84
C TYR A 648 3.94 8.88 -22.24
N ASP A 649 4.84 9.20 -21.31
CA ASP A 649 5.92 10.18 -21.56
C ASP A 649 6.85 9.77 -22.73
N PRO A 650 7.25 8.49 -22.90
CA PRO A 650 8.09 8.09 -24.03
C PRO A 650 7.56 8.47 -25.40
N LEU A 651 6.28 8.17 -25.66
CA LEU A 651 5.66 8.48 -26.95
C LEU A 651 5.36 9.99 -27.11
N LYS A 652 4.99 10.69 -26.03
CA LYS A 652 4.85 12.14 -26.06
C LYS A 652 6.13 12.84 -26.46
N LEU A 653 7.25 12.38 -25.91
CA LEU A 653 8.55 12.94 -26.19
C LEU A 653 9.03 12.59 -27.59
N LEU A 654 8.88 11.34 -28.04
CA LEU A 654 9.23 10.93 -29.39
C LEU A 654 8.47 11.79 -30.43
N PHE A 655 7.16 11.95 -30.24
CA PHE A 655 6.34 12.77 -31.11
C PHE A 655 6.75 14.25 -31.07
N ALA A 656 6.90 14.83 -29.88
CA ALA A 656 7.25 16.23 -29.71
C ALA A 656 8.65 16.57 -30.26
N ASP A 657 9.62 15.67 -30.06
CA ASP A 657 10.98 15.83 -30.53
C ASP A 657 11.04 15.76 -32.07
N ALA A 658 10.27 14.86 -32.70
CA ALA A 658 10.15 14.74 -34.13
C ALA A 658 9.59 16.04 -34.79
N VAL A 659 8.49 16.56 -34.23
CA VAL A 659 7.89 17.82 -34.70
C VAL A 659 8.83 19.01 -34.44
N ALA A 660 9.54 19.03 -33.32
CA ALA A 660 10.50 20.08 -32.99
C ALA A 660 11.72 20.08 -33.90
N GLU A 661 12.20 18.89 -34.30
CA GLU A 661 13.33 18.78 -35.24
C GLU A 661 12.98 19.36 -36.62
N GLU A 662 11.74 19.12 -37.11
CA GLU A 662 11.24 19.67 -38.37
C GLU A 662 11.02 21.19 -38.31
N THR A 663 10.41 21.67 -37.22
CA THR A 663 10.02 23.10 -37.08
C THR A 663 11.14 23.97 -36.52
N GLY A 664 12.21 23.38 -35.97
CA GLY A 664 13.26 24.10 -35.24
C GLY A 664 12.82 24.57 -33.84
N ALA A 665 11.74 24.01 -33.29
CA ALA A 665 11.17 24.40 -32.03
C ALA A 665 11.99 23.97 -30.80
N THR A 666 11.75 24.63 -29.68
CA THR A 666 12.26 24.25 -28.36
C THR A 666 11.19 23.51 -27.56
N LEU A 667 11.54 22.41 -26.92
CA LEU A 667 10.63 21.67 -26.05
C LEU A 667 10.59 22.26 -24.64
N ASN A 668 9.40 22.35 -24.06
CA ASN A 668 9.19 22.77 -22.68
C ASN A 668 8.46 21.67 -21.89
N LEU A 669 9.18 20.94 -21.03
CA LEU A 669 8.59 19.89 -20.19
C LEU A 669 7.88 20.52 -18.99
N LEU A 670 6.56 20.41 -18.97
CA LEU A 670 5.70 21.00 -17.94
C LEU A 670 5.33 19.98 -16.87
N LYS A 671 5.43 20.38 -15.61
CA LYS A 671 4.90 19.65 -14.45
C LYS A 671 4.29 20.62 -13.44
N ALA A 672 3.05 20.37 -13.01
CA ALA A 672 2.44 21.06 -11.87
C ALA A 672 2.77 20.32 -10.57
N LEU A 673 3.09 21.08 -9.53
CA LEU A 673 3.25 20.62 -8.15
C LEU A 673 2.44 21.52 -7.22
N PRO A 674 1.91 21.00 -6.08
CA PRO A 674 1.31 21.81 -5.04
C PRO A 674 2.26 22.92 -4.56
N ALA A 675 1.71 24.10 -4.18
CA ALA A 675 2.50 25.24 -3.74
C ALA A 675 3.33 24.95 -2.47
N ASP A 676 2.92 23.96 -1.66
CA ASP A 676 3.58 23.49 -0.45
C ASP A 676 4.38 22.18 -0.65
N ALA A 677 4.63 21.76 -1.89
CA ALA A 677 5.35 20.54 -2.19
C ALA A 677 6.74 20.51 -1.54
N PRO A 678 7.14 19.37 -0.92
CA PRO A 678 8.46 19.22 -0.32
C PRO A 678 9.58 19.43 -1.34
N ALA A 679 10.71 19.98 -0.92
CA ALA A 679 11.89 20.19 -1.78
C ALA A 679 12.37 18.88 -2.45
N SER A 680 12.26 17.75 -1.76
CA SER A 680 12.59 16.42 -2.29
C SER A 680 11.71 16.01 -3.47
N GLN A 681 10.44 16.40 -3.47
CA GLN A 681 9.53 16.09 -4.59
C GLN A 681 9.91 16.92 -5.83
N ARG A 682 10.26 18.18 -5.64
CA ARG A 682 10.76 19.05 -6.70
C ARG A 682 12.05 18.51 -7.30
N GLU A 683 13.03 18.19 -6.46
CA GLU A 683 14.32 17.60 -6.89
C GLU A 683 14.12 16.30 -7.69
N THR A 684 13.17 15.46 -7.27
CA THR A 684 12.85 14.22 -7.99
C THR A 684 12.26 14.48 -9.37
N VAL A 685 11.41 15.49 -9.54
CA VAL A 685 10.88 15.89 -10.86
C VAL A 685 11.98 16.50 -11.72
N GLU A 686 12.83 17.34 -11.15
CA GLU A 686 13.97 17.94 -11.85
C GLU A 686 14.91 16.85 -12.42
N LYS A 687 15.32 15.88 -11.59
CA LYS A 687 16.15 14.74 -12.02
C LYS A 687 15.49 13.92 -13.14
N TYR A 688 14.18 13.70 -13.04
CA TYR A 688 13.44 12.97 -14.07
C TYR A 688 13.41 13.74 -15.39
N HIS A 689 13.11 15.04 -15.37
CA HIS A 689 13.14 15.89 -16.56
C HIS A 689 14.54 16.00 -17.16
N GLU A 690 15.59 16.14 -16.34
CA GLU A 690 16.98 16.14 -16.79
C GLU A 690 17.32 14.84 -17.52
N SER A 691 16.90 13.69 -16.98
CA SER A 691 17.10 12.38 -17.62
C SER A 691 16.37 12.27 -18.97
N LEU A 692 15.16 12.80 -19.08
CA LEU A 692 14.44 12.84 -20.35
C LEU A 692 15.08 13.81 -21.35
N ILE A 693 15.45 15.02 -20.92
CA ILE A 693 16.10 16.02 -21.75
C ILE A 693 17.40 15.49 -22.35
N SER A 694 18.15 14.68 -21.59
CA SER A 694 19.40 14.07 -22.09
C SER A 694 19.20 13.06 -23.23
N THR A 695 17.97 12.62 -23.50
CA THR A 695 17.65 11.68 -24.60
C THR A 695 17.08 12.38 -25.84
N LEU A 696 16.70 13.65 -25.74
CA LEU A 696 16.10 14.41 -26.82
C LEU A 696 17.17 14.90 -27.83
N THR A 697 16.77 15.06 -29.09
CA THR A 697 17.65 15.55 -30.16
C THR A 697 17.63 17.07 -30.28
N VAL A 698 16.56 17.72 -29.82
CA VAL A 698 16.37 19.17 -29.89
C VAL A 698 16.59 19.85 -28.53
N PRO A 699 16.81 21.18 -28.51
CA PRO A 699 16.90 21.93 -27.27
C PRO A 699 15.61 21.80 -26.42
N ALA A 700 15.78 21.48 -25.13
CA ALA A 700 14.64 21.33 -24.22
C ALA A 700 14.89 21.99 -22.86
N ARG A 701 13.80 22.43 -22.22
CA ARG A 701 13.83 23.00 -20.87
C ARG A 701 12.76 22.36 -19.99
N SER A 702 12.93 22.46 -18.67
CA SER A 702 11.96 22.00 -17.68
C SER A 702 11.31 23.19 -16.99
N THR A 703 9.98 23.19 -16.89
CA THR A 703 9.20 24.19 -16.14
C THR A 703 8.31 23.51 -15.11
N ILE A 704 8.66 23.70 -13.83
CA ILE A 704 7.84 23.21 -12.71
C ILE A 704 6.97 24.34 -12.22
N ILE A 705 5.66 24.13 -12.21
CA ILE A 705 4.63 25.10 -11.89
C ILE A 705 4.10 24.83 -10.50
N GLU A 706 4.27 25.77 -9.57
CA GLU A 706 3.72 25.68 -8.21
C GLU A 706 2.27 26.19 -8.22
N THR A 707 1.31 25.30 -8.02
CA THR A 707 -0.11 25.63 -8.08
C THR A 707 -0.98 24.62 -7.35
N ASP A 708 -2.08 25.08 -6.74
CA ASP A 708 -3.10 24.21 -6.14
C ASP A 708 -4.19 23.78 -7.17
N ASP A 709 -4.16 24.33 -8.37
CA ASP A 709 -5.03 23.94 -9.49
C ASP A 709 -4.16 23.55 -10.71
N ASP A 710 -3.81 22.28 -10.78
CA ASP A 710 -2.93 21.72 -11.81
C ASP A 710 -3.42 22.03 -13.23
N VAL A 711 -4.74 21.96 -13.46
CA VAL A 711 -5.32 22.18 -14.78
C VAL A 711 -5.14 23.63 -15.23
N ARG A 712 -5.44 24.60 -14.36
CA ARG A 712 -5.28 26.03 -14.70
C ARG A 712 -3.81 26.42 -14.78
N GLY A 713 -2.98 25.85 -13.89
CA GLY A 713 -1.53 26.09 -13.92
C GLY A 713 -0.92 25.64 -15.24
N LEU A 714 -1.18 24.39 -15.64
CA LEU A 714 -0.68 23.82 -16.89
C LEU A 714 -1.26 24.53 -18.13
N ALA A 715 -2.58 24.79 -18.16
CA ALA A 715 -3.23 25.45 -19.29
C ALA A 715 -2.65 26.85 -19.56
N ARG A 716 -2.30 27.61 -18.51
CA ARG A 716 -1.70 28.95 -18.68
C ARG A 716 -0.35 28.89 -19.40
N PHE A 717 0.53 27.97 -19.00
CA PHE A 717 1.86 27.81 -19.62
C PHE A 717 1.78 27.11 -20.98
N ALA A 718 0.81 26.21 -21.17
CA ALA A 718 0.58 25.54 -22.43
C ALA A 718 -0.06 26.47 -23.48
N GLY A 719 -0.83 27.47 -23.07
CA GLY A 719 -1.45 28.44 -23.95
C GLY A 719 -0.47 29.48 -24.56
N ASP A 720 0.75 29.57 -24.01
CA ASP A 720 1.81 30.40 -24.56
C ASP A 720 2.66 29.64 -25.62
N ALA A 721 2.47 28.32 -25.77
CA ALA A 721 3.16 27.46 -26.74
C ALA A 721 2.33 27.29 -28.01
N ASP A 722 2.99 26.94 -29.14
CA ASP A 722 2.35 26.74 -30.44
C ASP A 722 1.72 25.35 -30.58
N LEU A 723 2.25 24.36 -29.83
CA LEU A 723 1.73 23.00 -29.75
C LEU A 723 1.76 22.48 -28.33
N LEU A 724 0.64 21.86 -27.89
CA LEU A 724 0.55 21.17 -26.61
C LEU A 724 0.53 19.66 -26.80
N VAL A 725 1.43 18.92 -26.13
CA VAL A 725 1.43 17.46 -26.09
C VAL A 725 1.11 16.97 -24.68
N THR A 726 0.02 16.22 -24.55
CA THR A 726 -0.43 15.70 -23.25
C THR A 726 -0.86 14.23 -23.34
N GLY A 727 -1.11 13.57 -22.20
CA GLY A 727 -1.58 12.18 -22.16
C GLY A 727 -3.09 12.07 -22.00
N VAL A 728 -3.69 11.00 -22.51
CA VAL A 728 -5.08 10.66 -22.24
C VAL A 728 -5.18 10.00 -20.87
N ASP A 729 -5.51 10.77 -19.83
CA ASP A 729 -5.68 10.25 -18.48
C ASP A 729 -6.89 9.33 -18.37
N ARG A 730 -6.64 8.11 -17.83
CA ARG A 730 -7.71 7.17 -17.45
C ARG A 730 -7.99 7.33 -15.98
N THR A 731 -9.16 7.80 -15.65
CA THR A 731 -9.55 7.97 -14.26
C THR A 731 -10.88 7.29 -13.94
N GLY A 732 -11.13 7.02 -12.64
CA GLY A 732 -12.29 6.33 -12.11
C GLY A 732 -13.63 7.08 -12.28
N LEU A 733 -14.67 6.62 -11.57
CA LEU A 733 -16.04 7.15 -11.65
C LEU A 733 -16.14 8.68 -11.48
N ALA A 734 -15.27 9.30 -10.67
CA ALA A 734 -15.27 10.74 -10.48
C ALA A 734 -14.88 11.53 -11.74
N ALA A 735 -13.94 11.02 -12.53
CA ALA A 735 -13.51 11.67 -13.77
C ALA A 735 -14.52 11.51 -14.92
N ARG A 736 -15.42 10.53 -14.86
CA ARG A 736 -16.57 10.46 -15.77
C ARG A 736 -17.56 11.59 -15.54
N VAL A 737 -17.67 12.08 -14.30
CA VAL A 737 -18.63 13.14 -13.94
C VAL A 737 -18.00 14.53 -14.03
N LEU A 738 -16.71 14.67 -13.64
CA LEU A 738 -16.01 15.96 -13.54
C LEU A 738 -15.12 16.30 -14.75
N GLY A 739 -14.99 15.37 -15.73
CA GLY A 739 -14.06 15.50 -16.86
C GLY A 739 -12.65 15.02 -16.49
N ARG A 740 -11.89 14.53 -17.49
CA ARG A 740 -10.50 14.05 -17.35
C ARG A 740 -9.55 15.25 -17.29
N PRO A 741 -8.50 15.26 -16.43
CA PRO A 741 -7.56 16.39 -16.35
C PRO A 741 -6.94 16.76 -17.69
N GLY A 742 -6.46 15.79 -18.48
CA GLY A 742 -5.89 16.02 -19.80
C GLY A 742 -6.89 16.68 -20.77
N ASN A 743 -8.14 16.22 -20.83
CA ASN A 743 -9.19 16.85 -21.64
C ASN A 743 -9.47 18.29 -21.19
N ARG A 744 -9.49 18.53 -19.85
CA ARG A 744 -9.73 19.86 -19.30
C ARG A 744 -8.62 20.86 -19.63
N ILE A 745 -7.36 20.39 -19.72
CA ILE A 745 -6.23 21.22 -20.13
C ILE A 745 -6.42 21.61 -21.61
N VAL A 746 -6.66 20.62 -22.48
CA VAL A 746 -6.89 20.83 -23.91
C VAL A 746 -8.12 21.73 -24.14
N ASP A 747 -9.25 21.49 -23.48
CA ASP A 747 -10.45 22.32 -23.56
C ASP A 747 -10.25 23.77 -23.05
N SER A 748 -9.13 24.06 -22.38
CA SER A 748 -8.83 25.36 -21.77
C SER A 748 -7.78 26.16 -22.54
N VAL A 749 -7.22 25.61 -23.62
CA VAL A 749 -6.23 26.28 -24.50
C VAL A 749 -6.79 26.44 -25.89
N GLU A 750 -6.37 27.49 -26.61
CA GLU A 750 -6.71 27.73 -28.02
C GLU A 750 -5.65 27.22 -28.97
N THR A 751 -4.59 26.59 -28.45
CA THR A 751 -3.45 26.07 -29.18
C THR A 751 -3.75 24.67 -29.71
N THR A 752 -3.23 24.31 -30.89
CA THR A 752 -3.30 22.93 -31.39
C THR A 752 -2.74 21.97 -30.36
N SER A 753 -3.48 20.90 -30.08
CA SER A 753 -3.16 19.99 -28.98
C SER A 753 -3.15 18.54 -29.44
N VAL A 754 -2.16 17.76 -28.97
CA VAL A 754 -2.05 16.34 -29.26
C VAL A 754 -2.14 15.54 -27.97
N MET A 755 -3.11 14.64 -27.89
CA MET A 755 -3.30 13.74 -26.77
C MET A 755 -2.80 12.35 -27.11
N VAL A 756 -1.92 11.81 -26.29
CA VAL A 756 -1.23 10.53 -26.52
C VAL A 756 -1.79 9.43 -25.62
N GLN A 757 -2.06 8.27 -26.21
CA GLN A 757 -2.39 7.05 -25.47
C GLN A 757 -1.55 5.87 -25.94
N THR A 758 -0.85 5.21 -25.01
CA THR A 758 -0.03 4.04 -25.35
C THR A 758 -0.75 2.71 -25.11
N ARG A 759 -0.39 1.69 -25.90
CA ARG A 759 -0.89 0.30 -25.80
C ARG A 759 -0.68 -0.29 -24.40
N ASP A 760 0.47 -0.06 -23.80
CA ASP A 760 0.80 -0.60 -22.46
C ASP A 760 -0.02 0.02 -21.34
N GLY A 761 -0.49 1.24 -21.48
CA GLY A 761 -1.42 1.86 -20.56
C GLY A 761 -2.76 1.11 -20.42
N ARG A 762 -3.10 0.21 -21.38
CA ARG A 762 -4.39 -0.51 -21.44
C ARG A 762 -4.39 -1.84 -20.69
N ARG A 763 -3.25 -2.55 -20.60
CA ARG A 763 -3.15 -3.92 -20.05
C ARG A 763 -3.01 -4.04 -18.54
N LYS A 764 -3.20 -2.95 -17.78
CA LYS A 764 -3.15 -3.01 -16.32
C LYS A 764 -4.25 -3.92 -15.77
N SER A 765 -3.88 -4.92 -14.97
CA SER A 765 -4.82 -5.80 -14.28
C SER A 765 -5.77 -5.00 -13.35
N LEU A 766 -6.96 -5.54 -13.04
CA LEU A 766 -7.90 -4.90 -12.11
C LEU A 766 -7.25 -4.54 -10.77
N LEU A 767 -6.31 -5.36 -10.30
CA LEU A 767 -5.54 -5.16 -9.08
C LEU A 767 -4.52 -4.02 -9.23
N GLN A 768 -3.85 -3.92 -10.38
CA GLN A 768 -2.97 -2.80 -10.70
C GLN A 768 -3.75 -1.49 -10.86
N ARG A 769 -4.97 -1.52 -11.42
CA ARG A 769 -5.84 -0.34 -11.50
C ARG A 769 -6.29 0.15 -10.13
N LEU A 770 -6.72 -0.76 -9.24
CA LEU A 770 -7.16 -0.43 -7.88
C LEU A 770 -6.02 0.06 -6.99
N LEU A 771 -4.85 -0.58 -7.10
CA LEU A 771 -3.67 -0.20 -6.31
C LEU A 771 -2.98 1.05 -6.86
N MET A 772 -2.82 1.16 -8.18
CA MET A 772 -2.09 2.27 -8.78
C MET A 772 -2.92 3.58 -8.82
N ASP A 773 -4.23 3.51 -9.13
CA ASP A 773 -5.08 4.70 -9.17
C ASP A 773 -5.38 5.29 -7.78
N HIS A 774 -5.26 4.48 -6.69
CA HIS A 774 -5.42 4.96 -5.31
C HIS A 774 -4.09 5.26 -4.60
N LEU A 775 -2.98 4.73 -5.08
CA LEU A 775 -1.66 4.97 -4.50
C LEU A 775 -0.92 6.15 -5.16
N PHE A 776 -1.35 6.60 -6.36
CA PHE A 776 -0.63 7.61 -7.16
C PHE A 776 -1.45 8.87 -7.51
N ASN A 777 -2.71 8.97 -7.04
CA ASN A 777 -3.53 10.19 -7.09
C ASN A 777 -3.69 10.72 -5.64
#